data_1bf088c9f9fca7687b526b5c56554658
#
_entry.id   1bf088c9f9fca7687b526b5c56554658
#
_cell.length_a   1.000
_cell.length_b   1.000
_cell.length_c   1.000
_cell.angle_alpha   90.00
_cell.angle_beta   90.00
_cell.angle_gamma   90.00
#
_symmetry.space_group_name_H-M   'P 1'
#
loop_
_entity.id
_entity.type
_entity.pdbx_description
1 polymer ?
#
loop_
_entity_poly.entity_id
_entity_poly.type
_entity_poly.pdbx_seq_one_letter_code
_entity_poly.pdbx_strand_id
1 'polypeptide(L)'
;MATAASVASDGPQSLSRQDQTLLLFAGLMEGGKEDEETVANLGKLTKLLNEDAELTKKGEPSITDVIDGDCVDTIVGYLDMRQPEAVRGRATLCTSAYLKAAGEDGKKKLSEFFHARVQRATYDDFIVAFCVASTIFPIEPDLTSELLLSEGFLPSLGPLMRRKWKSRKVETACLDMLNAACMNALCREAVQKYCVDWLEEIVDQDPEDAVTNLHHIDPGVNTQEGSISMRRHSQHVQNLAAVVLAKLRAVPAPSAGNQPGQQSEPGIPSATTTIEELSKRFTKMLVDDSGHVQTSVEGLAYASLQSKVKEELARDEESLMRLVKTLESAAPKSPLMYGALSIFANLTRYQPFETEEQKKLKQLKAYANAGGKLQPDPLNDDTHVAERCKRVFEAGITPVLVTHCKTGSVASLSLTISIIFSLSMTPALRGQLAQQGAVRLLIAAWTALPEAEDKPRRTAAQALARILISTNPALVFRQTPQSAAIRPLTSIITPDPNAETRDLLPTFEALLALTNLASTDNDTRGSIVRAAWNDIEEQLFSTNTRVSTAAVELICNLVQSPEEALSLFGDGSVKAENRIKVVLALADAEDEKTRSAAGGALASLTGFDVVVRGIVSQPRGPPILLDLCRDDSEGLRHRGAVIVNNMISHEGEVGKVARGKLVAAGAVEALTECVKKSRSPEVIQIVVQTLEVLLEQK
;
A
#
# COMPACT_ATOMS: atom_id res chain seq x y z
N MET A 1 -6.79 31.94 81.43
CA MET A 1 -6.07 31.16 80.49
C MET A 1 -7.07 30.35 79.66
N ALA A 2 -7.39 30.86 78.50
CA ALA A 2 -8.34 30.22 77.57
C ALA A 2 -7.55 29.72 76.38
N THR A 3 -7.54 28.40 76.18
CA THR A 3 -6.95 27.69 75.05
C THR A 3 -7.86 27.85 73.84
N ALA A 4 -7.37 28.55 72.82
CA ALA A 4 -8.00 28.63 71.52
C ALA A 4 -7.75 27.33 70.77
N ALA A 5 -8.81 26.59 70.42
CA ALA A 5 -8.79 25.51 69.51
C ALA A 5 -8.72 26.05 68.07
N SER A 6 -7.67 25.71 67.33
CA SER A 6 -7.52 26.01 65.91
C SER A 6 -8.49 25.14 65.14
N VAL A 7 -9.45 25.74 64.47
CA VAL A 7 -10.26 25.11 63.43
C VAL A 7 -9.37 24.99 62.17
N ALA A 8 -9.02 23.77 61.83
CA ALA A 8 -8.37 23.46 60.54
C ALA A 8 -9.37 23.77 59.43
N SER A 9 -9.01 24.68 58.54
CA SER A 9 -9.74 24.92 57.29
C SER A 9 -9.50 23.76 56.35
N ASP A 10 -10.50 22.88 56.16
CA ASP A 10 -10.54 21.93 55.06
C ASP A 10 -10.50 22.71 53.76
N GLY A 11 -9.40 22.57 53.02
CA GLY A 11 -9.33 22.98 51.62
C GLY A 11 -10.32 22.18 50.80
N PRO A 12 -10.73 22.66 49.62
CA PRO A 12 -11.71 21.97 48.80
C PRO A 12 -11.18 20.55 48.49
N GLN A 13 -11.86 19.53 49.07
CA GLN A 13 -11.59 18.12 48.74
C GLN A 13 -11.79 17.94 47.25
N SER A 14 -10.75 17.56 46.51
CA SER A 14 -10.89 17.18 45.10
C SER A 14 -11.83 15.98 45.03
N LEU A 15 -12.95 16.14 44.34
CA LEU A 15 -13.92 15.07 44.09
C LEU A 15 -13.20 13.79 43.59
N SER A 16 -13.63 12.63 44.08
CA SER A 16 -13.11 11.35 43.59
C SER A 16 -13.37 11.22 42.09
N ARG A 17 -12.59 10.38 41.39
CA ARG A 17 -12.80 10.12 39.97
C ARG A 17 -14.20 9.58 39.68
N GLN A 18 -14.71 8.71 40.53
CA GLN A 18 -16.06 8.18 40.46
C GLN A 18 -17.12 9.30 40.62
N ASP A 19 -16.96 10.18 41.60
CA ASP A 19 -17.89 11.33 41.80
C ASP A 19 -17.84 12.30 40.60
N GLN A 20 -16.64 12.56 40.05
CA GLN A 20 -16.50 13.37 38.82
C GLN A 20 -17.23 12.73 37.65
N THR A 21 -17.14 11.41 37.51
CA THR A 21 -17.81 10.65 36.46
C THR A 21 -19.33 10.75 36.60
N LEU A 22 -19.87 10.52 37.79
CA LEU A 22 -21.30 10.66 38.09
C LEU A 22 -21.82 12.09 37.84
N LEU A 23 -21.04 13.11 38.21
CA LEU A 23 -21.40 14.51 37.96
C LEU A 23 -21.47 14.82 36.46
N LEU A 24 -20.52 14.26 35.64
CA LEU A 24 -20.55 14.41 34.19
C LEU A 24 -21.78 13.73 33.59
N PHE A 25 -22.14 12.52 34.04
CA PHE A 25 -23.36 11.86 33.63
C PHE A 25 -24.62 12.61 34.01
N ALA A 26 -24.74 13.10 35.25
CA ALA A 26 -25.84 13.93 35.64
C ALA A 26 -26.02 15.16 34.75
N GLY A 27 -24.90 15.82 34.41
CA GLY A 27 -24.90 16.93 33.46
C GLY A 27 -25.29 16.53 32.02
N LEU A 28 -24.95 15.36 31.56
CA LEU A 28 -25.34 14.85 30.23
C LEU A 28 -26.80 14.39 30.18
N MET A 29 -27.36 13.88 31.32
CA MET A 29 -28.75 13.40 31.42
C MET A 29 -29.77 14.53 31.55
N GLU A 30 -29.38 15.68 32.13
CA GLU A 30 -30.30 16.83 32.29
C GLU A 30 -30.88 17.33 30.96
N GLY A 31 -30.17 17.17 29.85
CA GLY A 31 -30.60 17.62 28.53
C GLY A 31 -30.71 19.15 28.39
N GLY A 32 -30.95 19.64 27.19
CA GLY A 32 -31.20 21.07 26.96
C GLY A 32 -29.98 21.99 27.07
N LYS A 33 -28.77 21.43 27.17
CA LYS A 33 -27.51 22.17 27.19
C LYS A 33 -27.08 22.56 25.78
N GLU A 34 -26.23 23.58 25.66
CA GLU A 34 -25.62 23.96 24.40
C GLU A 34 -24.70 22.81 23.89
N ASP A 35 -24.62 22.65 22.58
CA ASP A 35 -23.82 21.60 21.95
C ASP A 35 -22.36 21.64 22.37
N GLU A 36 -21.80 22.84 22.58
CA GLU A 36 -20.42 23.04 23.05
C GLU A 36 -20.19 22.48 24.46
N GLU A 37 -21.15 22.63 25.35
CA GLU A 37 -21.07 22.10 26.73
C GLU A 37 -21.17 20.55 26.68
N THR A 38 -22.06 20.01 25.88
CA THR A 38 -22.20 18.56 25.67
C THR A 38 -20.90 17.96 25.11
N VAL A 39 -20.31 18.60 24.11
CA VAL A 39 -19.00 18.18 23.51
C VAL A 39 -17.89 18.25 24.57
N ALA A 40 -17.87 19.28 25.41
CA ALA A 40 -16.88 19.43 26.48
C ALA A 40 -17.03 18.34 27.57
N ASN A 41 -18.26 18.02 27.98
CA ASN A 41 -18.54 17.01 29.00
C ASN A 41 -18.21 15.59 28.47
N LEU A 42 -18.61 15.25 27.26
CA LEU A 42 -18.19 13.98 26.57
C LEU A 42 -16.67 13.90 26.42
N GLY A 43 -16.00 15.02 26.17
CA GLY A 43 -14.53 15.09 26.09
C GLY A 43 -13.84 14.81 27.43
N LYS A 44 -14.35 15.36 28.53
CA LYS A 44 -13.85 15.10 29.90
C LYS A 44 -14.05 13.63 30.29
N LEU A 45 -15.25 13.10 30.03
CA LEU A 45 -15.57 11.69 30.28
C LEU A 45 -14.65 10.75 29.48
N THR A 46 -14.42 11.04 28.19
CA THR A 46 -13.49 10.29 27.34
C THR A 46 -12.09 10.25 27.94
N LYS A 47 -11.61 11.38 28.52
CA LYS A 47 -10.29 11.44 29.15
C LYS A 47 -10.23 10.54 30.39
N LEU A 48 -11.23 10.63 31.28
CA LEU A 48 -11.30 9.78 32.46
C LEU A 48 -11.32 8.30 32.12
N LEU A 49 -12.11 7.89 31.11
CA LEU A 49 -12.19 6.50 30.63
C LEU A 49 -10.87 6.00 30.04
N ASN A 50 -10.16 6.81 29.27
CA ASN A 50 -8.86 6.42 28.71
C ASN A 50 -7.77 6.25 29.77
N GLU A 51 -7.82 7.03 30.86
CA GLU A 51 -6.88 6.95 31.98
C GLU A 51 -7.21 5.80 32.93
N ASP A 52 -8.44 5.29 32.92
CA ASP A 52 -8.96 4.34 33.91
C ASP A 52 -8.15 3.04 33.98
N ALA A 53 -7.84 2.44 32.86
CA ALA A 53 -7.13 1.16 32.79
C ALA A 53 -5.71 1.22 33.41
N GLU A 54 -5.05 2.39 33.36
CA GLU A 54 -3.72 2.57 33.94
C GLU A 54 -3.80 2.88 35.46
N LEU A 55 -4.81 3.63 35.87
CA LEU A 55 -5.00 4.02 37.27
C LEU A 55 -5.54 2.85 38.08
N THR A 56 -6.41 2.05 37.52
CA THR A 56 -6.89 0.80 38.16
C THR A 56 -5.74 -0.20 38.41
N LYS A 57 -4.77 -0.30 37.52
CA LYS A 57 -3.54 -1.08 37.76
C LYS A 57 -2.70 -0.58 38.93
N LYS A 58 -2.84 0.70 39.28
CA LYS A 58 -2.16 1.32 40.43
C LYS A 58 -2.94 1.21 41.73
N GLY A 59 -4.12 0.52 41.74
CA GLY A 59 -4.93 0.26 42.89
C GLY A 59 -6.03 1.29 43.14
N GLU A 60 -6.31 2.20 42.18
CA GLU A 60 -7.47 3.10 42.27
C GLU A 60 -8.74 2.36 41.84
N PRO A 61 -9.93 2.69 42.42
CA PRO A 61 -11.20 2.10 42.02
C PRO A 61 -11.51 2.48 40.54
N SER A 62 -12.01 1.51 39.76
CA SER A 62 -12.42 1.76 38.39
C SER A 62 -13.63 2.68 38.32
N ILE A 63 -13.65 3.58 37.35
CA ILE A 63 -14.83 4.42 37.10
C ILE A 63 -15.93 3.66 36.37
N THR A 64 -15.63 2.52 35.76
CA THR A 64 -16.63 1.68 35.10
C THR A 64 -17.62 1.03 36.10
N ASP A 65 -17.22 0.89 37.36
CA ASP A 65 -18.05 0.30 38.41
C ASP A 65 -19.30 1.19 38.75
N VAL A 66 -19.22 2.47 38.49
CA VAL A 66 -20.33 3.42 38.71
C VAL A 66 -21.13 3.75 37.46
N ILE A 67 -20.74 3.18 36.30
CA ILE A 67 -21.44 3.36 35.02
C ILE A 67 -22.50 2.24 34.89
N ASP A 68 -23.75 2.61 35.14
CA ASP A 68 -24.91 1.71 34.99
C ASP A 68 -25.50 1.72 33.55
N GLY A 69 -26.65 1.06 33.37
CA GLY A 69 -27.35 1.00 32.09
C GLY A 69 -27.85 2.37 31.61
N ASP A 70 -28.31 3.24 32.51
CA ASP A 70 -28.81 4.58 32.17
C ASP A 70 -27.66 5.49 31.72
N CYS A 71 -26.49 5.33 32.32
CA CYS A 71 -25.26 5.99 31.88
C CYS A 71 -24.87 5.56 30.46
N VAL A 72 -24.92 4.25 30.14
CA VAL A 72 -24.66 3.72 28.81
C VAL A 72 -25.69 4.25 27.81
N ASP A 73 -26.99 4.17 28.13
CA ASP A 73 -28.08 4.74 27.32
C ASP A 73 -27.81 6.22 26.96
N THR A 74 -27.30 6.99 27.92
CA THR A 74 -26.98 8.40 27.74
C THR A 74 -25.84 8.59 26.72
N ILE A 75 -24.70 7.90 26.88
CA ILE A 75 -23.57 8.02 25.95
C ILE A 75 -23.98 7.63 24.54
N VAL A 76 -24.61 6.44 24.38
CA VAL A 76 -24.96 5.92 23.05
C VAL A 76 -26.16 6.64 22.45
N GLY A 77 -27.02 7.27 23.25
CA GLY A 77 -28.10 8.13 22.78
C GLY A 77 -27.59 9.35 21.99
N TYR A 78 -26.41 9.85 22.30
CA TYR A 78 -25.76 10.93 21.55
C TYR A 78 -25.20 10.49 20.19
N LEU A 79 -25.21 9.19 19.85
CA LEU A 79 -24.87 8.67 18.51
C LEU A 79 -26.01 8.82 17.50
N ASP A 80 -27.22 9.20 17.95
CA ASP A 80 -28.38 9.42 17.10
C ASP A 80 -28.03 10.40 15.94
N MET A 81 -28.40 10.02 14.72
CA MET A 81 -28.17 10.84 13.51
C MET A 81 -28.84 12.23 13.56
N ARG A 82 -29.77 12.43 14.48
CA ARG A 82 -30.44 13.73 14.71
C ARG A 82 -29.60 14.71 15.52
N GLN A 83 -28.57 14.23 16.22
CA GLN A 83 -27.60 15.05 16.95
C GLN A 83 -26.63 15.75 15.99
N PRO A 84 -26.11 16.93 16.37
CA PRO A 84 -25.07 17.61 15.60
C PRO A 84 -23.82 16.75 15.40
N GLU A 85 -23.13 16.92 14.28
CA GLU A 85 -21.95 16.10 13.92
C GLU A 85 -20.85 16.17 14.97
N ALA A 86 -20.60 17.35 15.55
CA ALA A 86 -19.60 17.54 16.61
C ALA A 86 -19.93 16.72 17.85
N VAL A 87 -21.20 16.66 18.25
CA VAL A 87 -21.68 15.86 19.39
C VAL A 87 -21.54 14.38 19.09
N ARG A 88 -21.99 13.93 17.93
CA ARG A 88 -21.86 12.51 17.51
C ARG A 88 -20.40 12.06 17.47
N GLY A 89 -19.51 12.87 16.90
CA GLY A 89 -18.08 12.58 16.85
C GLY A 89 -17.45 12.42 18.25
N ARG A 90 -17.86 13.26 19.21
CA ARG A 90 -17.42 13.10 20.61
C ARG A 90 -18.03 11.90 21.29
N ALA A 91 -19.31 11.62 21.06
CA ALA A 91 -19.99 10.44 21.58
C ALA A 91 -19.33 9.15 21.05
N THR A 92 -18.93 9.10 19.79
CA THR A 92 -18.17 7.97 19.21
C THR A 92 -16.87 7.71 19.96
N LEU A 93 -16.09 8.76 20.22
CA LEU A 93 -14.83 8.64 20.99
C LEU A 93 -15.08 8.20 22.43
N CYS A 94 -16.14 8.72 23.05
CA CYS A 94 -16.54 8.36 24.41
C CYS A 94 -16.98 6.89 24.50
N THR A 95 -17.80 6.42 23.57
CA THR A 95 -18.25 5.02 23.47
C THR A 95 -17.07 4.07 23.26
N SER A 96 -16.13 4.43 22.38
CA SER A 96 -14.90 3.66 22.16
C SER A 96 -14.06 3.55 23.43
N ALA A 97 -13.87 4.68 24.16
CA ALA A 97 -13.14 4.70 25.42
C ALA A 97 -13.85 3.87 26.51
N TYR A 98 -15.18 3.93 26.56
CA TYR A 98 -16.00 3.13 27.48
C TYR A 98 -15.85 1.63 27.22
N LEU A 99 -16.03 1.18 25.97
CA LEU A 99 -15.88 -0.24 25.61
C LEU A 99 -14.48 -0.75 25.93
N LYS A 100 -13.46 0.07 25.70
CA LYS A 100 -12.08 -0.28 26.04
C LYS A 100 -11.84 -0.41 27.55
N ALA A 101 -12.45 0.46 28.35
CA ALA A 101 -12.31 0.47 29.82
C ALA A 101 -13.13 -0.62 30.48
N ALA A 102 -14.40 -0.78 30.07
CA ALA A 102 -15.35 -1.72 30.68
C ALA A 102 -15.24 -3.17 30.15
N GLY A 103 -14.55 -3.39 29.00
CA GLY A 103 -14.34 -4.73 28.44
C GLY A 103 -15.65 -5.49 28.21
N GLU A 104 -15.71 -6.73 28.68
CA GLU A 104 -16.87 -7.64 28.44
C GLU A 104 -18.16 -7.14 29.12
N ASP A 105 -18.09 -6.49 30.28
CA ASP A 105 -19.26 -5.90 30.93
C ASP A 105 -19.86 -4.77 30.09
N GLY A 106 -19.00 -3.93 29.51
CA GLY A 106 -19.44 -2.87 28.60
C GLY A 106 -20.11 -3.42 27.33
N LYS A 107 -19.56 -4.47 26.76
CA LYS A 107 -20.15 -5.16 25.60
C LYS A 107 -21.53 -5.74 25.94
N LYS A 108 -21.66 -6.36 27.10
CA LYS A 108 -22.92 -6.92 27.56
C LYS A 108 -23.99 -5.83 27.74
N LYS A 109 -23.68 -4.73 28.43
CA LYS A 109 -24.63 -3.61 28.62
C LYS A 109 -25.05 -3.00 27.28
N LEU A 110 -24.14 -2.90 26.31
CA LEU A 110 -24.45 -2.43 24.98
C LEU A 110 -25.36 -3.39 24.20
N SER A 111 -25.14 -4.69 24.32
CA SER A 111 -26.00 -5.72 23.75
C SER A 111 -27.42 -5.66 24.31
N GLU A 112 -27.54 -5.55 25.63
CA GLU A 112 -28.82 -5.37 26.34
C GLU A 112 -29.55 -4.11 25.85
N PHE A 113 -28.84 -2.99 25.71
CA PHE A 113 -29.36 -1.76 25.14
C PHE A 113 -29.94 -1.97 23.74
N PHE A 114 -29.16 -2.56 22.83
CA PHE A 114 -29.56 -2.76 21.44
C PHE A 114 -30.82 -3.62 21.36
N HIS A 115 -30.82 -4.77 22.03
CA HIS A 115 -31.99 -5.69 22.02
C HIS A 115 -33.24 -5.04 22.63
N ALA A 116 -33.10 -4.31 23.75
CA ALA A 116 -34.21 -3.61 24.37
C ALA A 116 -34.84 -2.57 23.43
N ARG A 117 -34.01 -1.81 22.68
CA ARG A 117 -34.48 -0.82 21.69
C ARG A 117 -35.15 -1.50 20.50
N VAL A 118 -34.58 -2.55 19.94
CA VAL A 118 -35.18 -3.30 18.82
C VAL A 118 -36.50 -3.93 19.22
N GLN A 119 -36.63 -4.47 20.46
CA GLN A 119 -37.89 -5.05 20.99
C GLN A 119 -39.00 -4.03 21.20
N ARG A 120 -38.68 -2.82 21.64
CA ARG A 120 -39.68 -1.74 21.77
C ARG A 120 -40.26 -1.33 20.42
N ALA A 121 -39.51 -1.48 19.35
CA ALA A 121 -39.94 -1.30 17.96
C ALA A 121 -40.60 0.06 17.65
N THR A 122 -40.25 1.12 18.41
CA THR A 122 -40.72 2.47 18.11
C THR A 122 -39.83 3.12 17.03
N TYR A 123 -40.33 4.19 16.44
CA TYR A 123 -39.58 4.97 15.45
C TYR A 123 -38.23 5.47 15.99
N ASP A 124 -38.23 6.02 17.19
CA ASP A 124 -37.02 6.61 17.81
C ASP A 124 -36.04 5.49 18.24
N ASP A 125 -36.57 4.38 18.78
CA ASP A 125 -35.73 3.26 19.18
C ASP A 125 -34.96 2.64 18.02
N PHE A 126 -35.60 2.48 16.85
CA PHE A 126 -34.92 1.95 15.67
C PHE A 126 -33.81 2.90 15.16
N ILE A 127 -34.06 4.22 15.12
CA ILE A 127 -33.04 5.17 14.70
C ILE A 127 -31.83 5.06 15.60
N VAL A 128 -32.04 5.11 16.92
CA VAL A 128 -30.93 5.06 17.88
C VAL A 128 -30.19 3.73 17.81
N ALA A 129 -30.91 2.59 17.81
CA ALA A 129 -30.29 1.26 17.74
C ALA A 129 -29.43 1.09 16.47
N PHE A 130 -29.94 1.50 15.32
CA PHE A 130 -29.19 1.39 14.04
C PHE A 130 -28.02 2.34 13.96
N CYS A 131 -28.14 3.57 14.47
CA CYS A 131 -27.03 4.52 14.57
C CYS A 131 -25.92 4.00 15.51
N VAL A 132 -26.30 3.41 16.64
CA VAL A 132 -25.35 2.80 17.57
C VAL A 132 -24.62 1.63 16.89
N ALA A 133 -25.36 0.69 16.27
CA ALA A 133 -24.75 -0.44 15.58
C ALA A 133 -23.80 0.01 14.47
N SER A 134 -24.20 0.97 13.61
CA SER A 134 -23.37 1.47 12.52
C SER A 134 -22.07 2.12 13.01
N THR A 135 -22.14 2.84 14.15
CA THR A 135 -20.98 3.52 14.74
C THR A 135 -20.02 2.55 15.43
N ILE A 136 -20.55 1.51 16.05
CA ILE A 136 -19.76 0.55 16.85
C ILE A 136 -19.12 -0.52 15.97
N PHE A 137 -19.64 -0.78 14.78
CA PHE A 137 -19.09 -1.77 13.84
C PHE A 137 -17.58 -1.62 13.61
N PRO A 138 -17.04 -0.43 13.35
CA PRO A 138 -15.60 -0.23 13.20
C PRO A 138 -14.79 -0.35 14.50
N ILE A 139 -15.44 -0.23 15.67
CA ILE A 139 -14.80 -0.22 17.00
C ILE A 139 -14.72 -1.64 17.56
N GLU A 140 -15.85 -2.35 17.58
CA GLU A 140 -16.03 -3.72 18.09
C GLU A 140 -16.80 -4.57 17.07
N PRO A 141 -16.13 -4.99 15.98
CA PRO A 141 -16.80 -5.71 14.89
C PRO A 141 -17.39 -7.05 15.31
N ASP A 142 -16.79 -7.75 16.27
CA ASP A 142 -17.28 -9.05 16.73
C ASP A 142 -18.61 -8.90 17.47
N LEU A 143 -18.69 -7.98 18.44
CA LEU A 143 -19.92 -7.67 19.17
C LEU A 143 -21.04 -7.27 18.20
N THR A 144 -20.76 -6.37 17.27
CA THR A 144 -21.78 -5.88 16.35
C THR A 144 -22.22 -6.95 15.36
N SER A 145 -21.31 -7.86 14.99
CA SER A 145 -21.65 -9.03 14.18
C SER A 145 -22.60 -9.97 14.90
N GLU A 146 -22.39 -10.24 16.18
CA GLU A 146 -23.29 -11.04 17.00
C GLU A 146 -24.69 -10.43 17.10
N LEU A 147 -24.78 -9.10 17.30
CA LEU A 147 -26.06 -8.38 17.33
C LEU A 147 -26.81 -8.51 16.01
N LEU A 148 -26.12 -8.32 14.90
CA LEU A 148 -26.71 -8.35 13.56
C LEU A 148 -27.15 -9.77 13.14
N LEU A 149 -26.36 -10.77 13.51
CA LEU A 149 -26.63 -12.17 13.20
C LEU A 149 -27.58 -12.83 14.20
N SER A 150 -28.10 -12.09 15.20
CA SER A 150 -29.08 -12.59 16.14
C SER A 150 -30.32 -13.12 15.40
N GLU A 151 -30.91 -14.19 15.95
CA GLU A 151 -32.03 -14.92 15.30
C GLU A 151 -33.19 -13.98 14.96
N GLY A 152 -33.63 -14.01 13.72
CA GLY A 152 -34.79 -13.25 13.24
C GLY A 152 -34.54 -11.76 12.96
N PHE A 153 -33.39 -11.20 13.34
CA PHE A 153 -33.15 -9.74 13.16
C PHE A 153 -33.11 -9.33 11.69
N LEU A 154 -32.17 -9.88 10.89
CA LEU A 154 -32.05 -9.52 9.45
C LEU A 154 -33.32 -9.82 8.64
N PRO A 155 -34.00 -10.97 8.81
CA PRO A 155 -35.28 -11.21 8.14
C PRO A 155 -36.37 -10.19 8.48
N SER A 156 -36.33 -9.58 9.67
CA SER A 156 -37.32 -8.56 10.08
C SER A 156 -37.14 -7.21 9.39
N LEU A 157 -35.95 -6.92 8.82
CA LEU A 157 -35.65 -5.63 8.22
C LEU A 157 -36.45 -5.36 6.94
N GLY A 158 -36.69 -6.35 6.08
CA GLY A 158 -37.50 -6.17 4.87
C GLY A 158 -38.92 -5.69 5.17
N PRO A 159 -39.69 -6.35 6.03
CA PRO A 159 -41.01 -5.86 6.49
C PRO A 159 -40.91 -4.49 7.18
N LEU A 160 -39.87 -4.21 7.95
CA LEU A 160 -39.65 -2.91 8.60
C LEU A 160 -39.46 -1.79 7.57
N MET A 161 -38.66 -2.03 6.54
CA MET A 161 -38.38 -1.03 5.49
C MET A 161 -39.58 -0.74 4.61
N ARG A 162 -40.54 -1.67 4.53
CA ARG A 162 -41.81 -1.46 3.81
C ARG A 162 -42.88 -0.71 4.62
N ARG A 163 -42.63 -0.43 5.93
CA ARG A 163 -43.56 0.33 6.76
C ARG A 163 -43.61 1.83 6.34
N LYS A 164 -44.80 2.46 6.51
CA LYS A 164 -44.94 3.90 6.33
C LYS A 164 -44.46 4.65 7.56
N TRP A 165 -43.29 5.25 7.49
CA TRP A 165 -42.73 6.08 8.55
C TRP A 165 -43.04 7.57 8.32
N LYS A 166 -43.12 8.34 9.40
CA LYS A 166 -43.28 9.81 9.33
C LYS A 166 -42.07 10.51 8.68
N SER A 167 -40.90 9.92 8.80
CA SER A 167 -39.64 10.42 8.26
C SER A 167 -38.79 9.25 7.72
N ARG A 168 -37.92 9.54 6.77
CA ARG A 168 -37.00 8.57 6.13
C ARG A 168 -35.76 8.22 7.01
N LYS A 169 -35.67 8.78 8.24
CA LYS A 169 -34.49 8.59 9.10
C LYS A 169 -34.28 7.13 9.52
N VAL A 170 -35.36 6.35 9.75
CA VAL A 170 -35.22 4.90 10.03
C VAL A 170 -34.60 4.15 8.87
N GLU A 171 -35.05 4.47 7.64
CA GLU A 171 -34.53 3.86 6.42
C GLU A 171 -33.03 4.18 6.25
N THR A 172 -32.64 5.44 6.44
CA THR A 172 -31.26 5.90 6.37
C THR A 172 -30.40 5.20 7.43
N ALA A 173 -30.84 5.21 8.70
CA ALA A 173 -30.10 4.57 9.79
C ALA A 173 -29.93 3.03 9.57
N CYS A 174 -30.96 2.36 9.05
CA CYS A 174 -30.88 0.95 8.69
C CYS A 174 -29.85 0.69 7.60
N LEU A 175 -29.85 1.49 6.55
CA LEU A 175 -28.90 1.34 5.45
C LEU A 175 -27.47 1.69 5.86
N ASP A 176 -27.27 2.69 6.71
CA ASP A 176 -25.96 3.02 7.29
C ASP A 176 -25.42 1.85 8.14
N MET A 177 -26.29 1.21 8.94
CA MET A 177 -25.94 0.01 9.70
C MET A 177 -25.55 -1.14 8.76
N LEU A 178 -26.32 -1.44 7.72
CA LEU A 178 -25.99 -2.48 6.75
C LEU A 178 -24.72 -2.16 5.97
N ASN A 179 -24.52 -0.88 5.64
CA ASN A 179 -23.32 -0.40 4.97
C ASN A 179 -22.05 -0.68 5.80
N ALA A 180 -22.11 -0.42 7.12
CA ALA A 180 -21.04 -0.75 8.05
C ALA A 180 -20.88 -2.27 8.21
N ALA A 181 -21.99 -3.01 8.34
CA ALA A 181 -22.00 -4.47 8.49
C ALA A 181 -21.34 -5.22 7.33
N CYS A 182 -21.49 -4.73 6.10
CA CYS A 182 -20.88 -5.32 4.91
C CYS A 182 -19.34 -5.34 4.91
N MET A 183 -18.68 -4.70 5.88
CA MET A 183 -17.24 -4.83 6.10
C MET A 183 -16.87 -6.20 6.67
N ASN A 184 -17.74 -6.82 7.46
CA ASN A 184 -17.55 -8.17 7.98
C ASN A 184 -18.06 -9.22 6.98
N ALA A 185 -17.28 -10.30 6.77
CA ALA A 185 -17.62 -11.34 5.78
C ALA A 185 -18.90 -12.12 6.12
N LEU A 186 -19.09 -12.50 7.40
CA LEU A 186 -20.27 -13.24 7.85
C LEU A 186 -21.54 -12.38 7.77
N CYS A 187 -21.44 -11.12 8.19
CA CYS A 187 -22.55 -10.19 8.07
C CYS A 187 -22.91 -9.93 6.60
N ARG A 188 -21.93 -9.80 5.72
CA ARG A 188 -22.14 -9.61 4.28
C ARG A 188 -22.89 -10.80 3.66
N GLU A 189 -22.51 -12.03 4.03
CA GLU A 189 -23.20 -13.26 3.59
C GLU A 189 -24.66 -13.28 4.06
N ALA A 190 -24.91 -12.95 5.32
CA ALA A 190 -26.26 -12.89 5.86
C ALA A 190 -27.10 -11.77 5.23
N VAL A 191 -26.52 -10.58 5.01
CA VAL A 191 -27.18 -9.46 4.31
C VAL A 191 -27.48 -9.86 2.86
N GLN A 192 -26.57 -10.55 2.17
CA GLN A 192 -26.79 -11.11 0.84
C GLN A 192 -27.99 -12.06 0.81
N LYS A 193 -28.14 -12.87 1.84
CA LYS A 193 -29.23 -13.86 1.93
C LYS A 193 -30.61 -13.24 2.22
N TYR A 194 -30.68 -12.24 3.09
CA TYR A 194 -31.94 -11.76 3.65
C TYR A 194 -32.37 -10.36 3.19
N CYS A 195 -31.47 -9.57 2.61
CA CYS A 195 -31.73 -8.15 2.36
C CYS A 195 -31.71 -7.76 0.88
N VAL A 196 -31.13 -8.56 -0.02
CA VAL A 196 -30.93 -8.19 -1.44
C VAL A 196 -32.23 -7.79 -2.12
N ASP A 197 -33.29 -8.60 -1.98
CA ASP A 197 -34.55 -8.37 -2.72
C ASP A 197 -35.15 -6.99 -2.45
N TRP A 198 -35.23 -6.59 -1.18
CA TRP A 198 -35.79 -5.28 -0.85
C TRP A 198 -34.80 -4.12 -1.08
N LEU A 199 -33.47 -4.38 -1.08
CA LEU A 199 -32.49 -3.40 -1.49
C LEU A 199 -32.61 -3.09 -2.99
N GLU A 200 -32.81 -4.11 -3.82
CA GLU A 200 -33.10 -3.96 -5.26
C GLU A 200 -34.40 -3.17 -5.49
N GLU A 201 -35.46 -3.52 -4.77
CA GLU A 201 -36.76 -2.75 -4.83
C GLU A 201 -36.54 -1.24 -4.56
N ILE A 202 -35.63 -0.89 -3.63
CA ILE A 202 -35.32 0.52 -3.33
C ILE A 202 -34.56 1.19 -4.48
N VAL A 203 -33.57 0.49 -5.06
CA VAL A 203 -32.68 1.05 -6.10
C VAL A 203 -33.42 1.19 -7.44
N ASP A 204 -34.26 0.21 -7.79
CA ASP A 204 -34.94 0.14 -9.09
C ASP A 204 -36.21 1.04 -9.18
N GLN A 205 -36.56 1.75 -8.10
CA GLN A 205 -37.66 2.73 -8.16
C GLN A 205 -37.28 3.93 -9.03
N ASP A 206 -37.71 3.89 -10.30
CA ASP A 206 -37.54 5.02 -11.20
C ASP A 206 -38.53 6.17 -10.84
N PRO A 207 -38.06 7.41 -10.70
CA PRO A 207 -38.92 8.58 -10.50
C PRO A 207 -39.91 8.81 -11.64
N GLU A 208 -39.59 8.41 -12.86
CA GLU A 208 -40.42 8.63 -14.04
C GLU A 208 -41.53 7.57 -14.19
N ASP A 209 -41.31 6.32 -13.81
CA ASP A 209 -42.29 5.26 -13.84
C ASP A 209 -43.52 5.55 -12.95
N ALA A 210 -43.33 6.28 -11.86
CA ALA A 210 -44.43 6.67 -10.98
C ALA A 210 -45.35 7.73 -11.58
N VAL A 211 -44.86 8.54 -12.53
CA VAL A 211 -45.66 9.54 -13.25
C VAL A 211 -46.43 8.88 -14.40
N THR A 212 -45.78 7.94 -15.11
CA THR A 212 -46.39 7.20 -16.23
C THR A 212 -47.54 6.28 -15.76
N ASN A 213 -47.34 5.62 -14.61
CA ASN A 213 -48.39 4.76 -14.01
C ASN A 213 -49.58 5.56 -13.45
N LEU A 214 -49.41 6.83 -13.08
CA LEU A 214 -50.53 7.72 -12.71
C LEU A 214 -51.39 8.12 -13.89
N HIS A 215 -50.86 8.13 -15.10
CA HIS A 215 -51.62 8.45 -16.32
C HIS A 215 -52.41 7.26 -16.91
N HIS A 216 -52.14 6.03 -16.46
CA HIS A 216 -52.83 4.81 -16.92
C HIS A 216 -53.86 4.26 -15.94
N ILE A 217 -54.18 4.97 -14.85
CA ILE A 217 -55.27 4.57 -13.95
C ILE A 217 -56.60 5.01 -14.59
N ASP A 218 -57.36 4.02 -15.06
CA ASP A 218 -58.71 4.21 -15.59
C ASP A 218 -59.61 4.87 -14.53
N PRO A 219 -60.32 5.99 -14.83
CA PRO A 219 -61.12 6.72 -13.84
C PRO A 219 -62.33 5.93 -13.27
N GLY A 220 -62.55 4.70 -13.71
CA GLY A 220 -63.69 3.85 -13.31
C GLY A 220 -63.41 2.79 -12.24
N VAL A 221 -62.16 2.61 -11.78
CA VAL A 221 -61.85 1.60 -10.78
C VAL A 221 -61.89 2.18 -9.38
N ASN A 222 -62.79 1.63 -8.57
CA ASN A 222 -63.03 2.01 -7.17
C ASN A 222 -61.80 1.69 -6.30
N THR A 223 -61.05 2.70 -5.91
CA THR A 223 -59.71 2.62 -5.26
C THR A 223 -59.78 2.38 -3.75
N GLN A 224 -60.79 1.67 -3.21
CA GLN A 224 -60.89 1.49 -1.76
C GLN A 224 -60.22 0.24 -1.17
N GLU A 225 -59.87 -0.75 -1.98
CA GLU A 225 -59.13 -1.92 -1.49
C GLU A 225 -57.99 -2.28 -2.45
N GLY A 226 -56.76 -1.85 -2.15
CA GLY A 226 -55.57 -2.34 -2.85
C GLY A 226 -54.72 -1.30 -3.60
N SER A 227 -54.81 -0.02 -3.27
CA SER A 227 -53.85 0.93 -3.80
C SER A 227 -52.48 0.60 -3.19
N ILE A 228 -51.65 -0.11 -3.95
CA ILE A 228 -50.20 -0.17 -3.74
C ILE A 228 -49.71 1.27 -3.90
N SER A 229 -49.76 2.03 -2.82
CA SER A 229 -49.14 3.33 -2.74
C SER A 229 -47.65 3.10 -2.85
N MET A 230 -47.12 3.16 -4.07
CA MET A 230 -45.67 3.08 -4.31
C MET A 230 -45.01 4.19 -3.51
N ARG A 231 -44.30 3.78 -2.46
CA ARG A 231 -43.64 4.68 -1.56
C ARG A 231 -42.34 5.12 -2.20
N ARG A 232 -42.23 6.38 -2.60
CA ARG A 232 -41.00 6.95 -3.14
C ARG A 232 -39.93 7.01 -2.03
N HIS A 233 -38.82 6.30 -2.22
CA HIS A 233 -37.64 6.49 -1.42
C HIS A 233 -36.92 7.79 -1.85
N SER A 234 -36.28 8.47 -0.89
CA SER A 234 -35.46 9.65 -1.23
C SER A 234 -34.23 9.22 -2.03
N GLN A 235 -33.70 10.11 -2.87
CA GLN A 235 -32.46 9.85 -3.62
C GLN A 235 -31.32 9.41 -2.71
N HIS A 236 -31.23 9.97 -1.51
CA HIS A 236 -30.22 9.59 -0.53
C HIS A 236 -30.37 8.13 -0.08
N VAL A 237 -31.60 7.68 0.23
CA VAL A 237 -31.89 6.28 0.62
C VAL A 237 -31.57 5.33 -0.54
N GLN A 238 -31.94 5.67 -1.77
CA GLN A 238 -31.61 4.87 -2.96
C GLN A 238 -30.10 4.77 -3.18
N ASN A 239 -29.37 5.86 -2.97
CA ASN A 239 -27.91 5.88 -3.14
C ASN A 239 -27.21 5.02 -2.08
N LEU A 240 -27.66 5.05 -0.81
CA LEU A 240 -27.13 4.18 0.24
C LEU A 240 -27.42 2.69 -0.06
N ALA A 241 -28.65 2.37 -0.50
CA ALA A 241 -28.99 1.01 -0.91
C ALA A 241 -28.10 0.53 -2.07
N ALA A 242 -27.84 1.40 -3.05
CA ALA A 242 -26.93 1.11 -4.15
C ALA A 242 -25.50 0.82 -3.68
N VAL A 243 -24.98 1.55 -2.68
CA VAL A 243 -23.64 1.28 -2.09
C VAL A 243 -23.60 -0.09 -1.40
N VAL A 244 -24.64 -0.41 -0.62
CA VAL A 244 -24.74 -1.73 0.03
C VAL A 244 -24.74 -2.85 -1.03
N LEU A 245 -25.55 -2.73 -2.08
CA LEU A 245 -25.57 -3.68 -3.20
C LEU A 245 -24.22 -3.78 -3.91
N ALA A 246 -23.53 -2.67 -4.11
CA ALA A 246 -22.19 -2.67 -4.71
C ALA A 246 -21.20 -3.46 -3.83
N LYS A 247 -21.23 -3.30 -2.51
CA LYS A 247 -20.41 -4.08 -1.57
C LYS A 247 -20.71 -5.58 -1.63
N LEU A 248 -21.99 -5.95 -1.70
CA LEU A 248 -22.41 -7.35 -1.78
C LEU A 248 -21.96 -8.02 -3.08
N ARG A 249 -22.02 -7.31 -4.20
CA ARG A 249 -21.69 -7.86 -5.53
C ARG A 249 -20.23 -7.80 -5.88
N ALA A 250 -19.48 -6.82 -5.34
CA ALA A 250 -18.07 -6.68 -5.59
C ALA A 250 -17.21 -7.78 -4.94
N VAL A 251 -17.63 -8.28 -3.78
CA VAL A 251 -16.94 -9.31 -3.01
C VAL A 251 -17.90 -10.49 -2.85
N PRO A 252 -17.89 -11.47 -3.77
CA PRO A 252 -18.75 -12.63 -3.64
C PRO A 252 -18.48 -13.35 -2.31
N ALA A 253 -19.55 -13.76 -1.64
CA ALA A 253 -19.46 -14.58 -0.44
C ALA A 253 -18.68 -15.86 -0.77
N PRO A 254 -17.80 -16.37 0.13
CA PRO A 254 -17.22 -17.68 -0.04
C PRO A 254 -18.38 -18.67 -0.14
N SER A 255 -18.60 -19.22 -1.34
CA SER A 255 -19.68 -20.15 -1.61
C SER A 255 -19.64 -21.30 -0.60
N ALA A 256 -20.57 -21.32 0.33
CA ALA A 256 -20.92 -22.53 1.05
C ALA A 256 -21.19 -23.59 -0.01
N GLY A 257 -20.40 -24.68 0.02
CA GLY A 257 -20.37 -25.67 -1.04
C GLY A 257 -21.79 -26.01 -1.50
N ASN A 258 -22.04 -25.85 -2.79
CA ASN A 258 -23.24 -26.31 -3.44
C ASN A 258 -23.41 -27.80 -3.10
N GLN A 259 -24.35 -28.10 -2.24
CA GLN A 259 -24.84 -29.49 -2.15
C GLN A 259 -25.44 -29.84 -3.50
N PRO A 260 -25.01 -30.93 -4.14
CA PRO A 260 -25.57 -31.34 -5.42
C PRO A 260 -27.01 -31.84 -5.15
N GLY A 261 -28.00 -31.01 -5.48
CA GLY A 261 -29.41 -31.44 -5.33
C GLY A 261 -30.47 -30.36 -5.20
N GLN A 262 -30.12 -29.08 -4.98
CA GLN A 262 -31.12 -28.02 -5.07
C GLN A 262 -31.16 -27.43 -6.50
N GLN A 263 -32.05 -27.98 -7.30
CA GLN A 263 -32.53 -27.32 -8.50
C GLN A 263 -33.26 -26.06 -8.05
N SER A 264 -32.73 -24.90 -8.46
CA SER A 264 -33.46 -23.65 -8.41
C SER A 264 -34.75 -23.81 -9.21
N GLU A 265 -35.87 -23.65 -8.55
CA GLU A 265 -37.17 -23.58 -9.24
C GLU A 265 -37.11 -22.45 -10.30
N PRO A 266 -37.66 -22.71 -11.52
CA PRO A 266 -37.76 -21.68 -12.53
C PRO A 266 -38.98 -20.80 -12.19
N GLY A 267 -38.72 -19.72 -11.46
CA GLY A 267 -39.81 -18.82 -11.09
C GLY A 267 -39.30 -17.46 -10.63
N ILE A 268 -39.49 -16.48 -11.50
CA ILE A 268 -39.30 -15.04 -11.41
C ILE A 268 -37.91 -14.60 -11.90
N PRO A 269 -37.81 -13.87 -13.02
CA PRO A 269 -36.61 -13.17 -13.37
C PRO A 269 -36.41 -12.07 -12.32
N SER A 270 -35.47 -12.31 -11.38
CA SER A 270 -34.96 -11.29 -10.50
C SER A 270 -34.41 -10.20 -11.40
N ALA A 271 -34.99 -9.01 -11.36
CA ALA A 271 -34.45 -7.81 -11.99
C ALA A 271 -33.18 -7.47 -11.23
N THR A 272 -32.08 -8.06 -11.65
CA THR A 272 -30.83 -7.91 -10.94
C THR A 272 -30.09 -6.72 -11.49
N THR A 273 -30.18 -5.57 -10.83
CA THR A 273 -29.30 -4.42 -11.10
C THR A 273 -27.84 -4.89 -11.09
N THR A 274 -27.16 -4.84 -12.21
CA THR A 274 -25.79 -5.31 -12.34
C THR A 274 -24.79 -4.36 -11.65
N ILE A 275 -23.58 -4.82 -11.32
CA ILE A 275 -22.56 -3.96 -10.73
C ILE A 275 -22.10 -2.88 -11.72
N GLU A 276 -22.16 -3.17 -13.02
CA GLU A 276 -21.90 -2.22 -14.09
C GLU A 276 -22.95 -1.09 -14.12
N GLU A 277 -24.22 -1.41 -13.91
CA GLU A 277 -25.28 -0.40 -13.80
C GLU A 277 -25.14 0.46 -12.56
N LEU A 278 -24.82 -0.16 -11.41
CA LEU A 278 -24.49 0.57 -10.18
C LEU A 278 -23.29 1.50 -10.40
N SER A 279 -22.25 1.03 -11.08
CA SER A 279 -21.08 1.86 -11.42
C SER A 279 -21.46 3.08 -12.24
N LYS A 280 -22.27 2.91 -13.29
CA LYS A 280 -22.76 4.02 -14.13
C LYS A 280 -23.57 5.03 -13.32
N ARG A 281 -24.41 4.56 -12.39
CA ARG A 281 -25.14 5.43 -11.48
C ARG A 281 -24.18 6.27 -10.60
N PHE A 282 -23.17 5.63 -9.99
CA PHE A 282 -22.20 6.35 -9.17
C PHE A 282 -21.35 7.33 -9.99
N THR A 283 -20.95 6.94 -11.20
CA THR A 283 -20.22 7.80 -12.12
C THR A 283 -21.01 9.04 -12.46
N LYS A 284 -22.28 8.88 -12.82
CA LYS A 284 -23.18 10.00 -13.08
C LYS A 284 -23.31 10.92 -11.86
N MET A 285 -23.52 10.35 -10.66
CA MET A 285 -23.61 11.14 -9.43
C MET A 285 -22.32 11.92 -9.13
N LEU A 286 -21.16 11.38 -9.48
CA LEU A 286 -19.87 12.02 -9.30
C LEU A 286 -19.69 13.21 -10.25
N VAL A 287 -20.11 13.07 -11.50
CA VAL A 287 -19.99 14.10 -12.54
C VAL A 287 -20.99 15.23 -12.29
N ASP A 288 -22.26 14.91 -11.98
CA ASP A 288 -23.35 15.86 -11.78
C ASP A 288 -23.20 16.76 -10.54
N ASP A 289 -22.19 16.53 -9.71
CA ASP A 289 -21.91 17.30 -8.45
C ASP A 289 -23.13 17.41 -7.51
N SER A 290 -23.90 16.35 -7.41
CA SER A 290 -25.22 16.30 -6.75
C SER A 290 -25.18 16.35 -5.20
N GLY A 291 -24.04 16.74 -4.59
CA GLY A 291 -23.86 16.72 -3.13
C GLY A 291 -23.65 15.32 -2.53
N HIS A 292 -23.57 14.28 -3.36
CA HIS A 292 -23.42 12.87 -2.95
C HIS A 292 -22.04 12.28 -3.34
N VAL A 293 -21.02 13.13 -3.42
CA VAL A 293 -19.67 12.73 -3.86
C VAL A 293 -19.08 11.61 -2.99
N GLN A 294 -19.25 11.68 -1.67
CA GLN A 294 -18.73 10.64 -0.76
C GLN A 294 -19.39 9.27 -1.03
N THR A 295 -20.71 9.23 -1.16
CA THR A 295 -21.46 8.00 -1.44
C THR A 295 -21.09 7.43 -2.81
N SER A 296 -20.89 8.30 -3.80
CA SER A 296 -20.46 7.95 -5.15
C SER A 296 -19.06 7.31 -5.14
N VAL A 297 -18.10 7.94 -4.46
CA VAL A 297 -16.73 7.43 -4.34
C VAL A 297 -16.69 6.11 -3.56
N GLU A 298 -17.49 5.96 -2.50
CA GLU A 298 -17.60 4.71 -1.76
C GLU A 298 -18.15 3.58 -2.65
N GLY A 299 -19.22 3.81 -3.38
CA GLY A 299 -19.79 2.83 -4.31
C GLY A 299 -18.79 2.43 -5.42
N LEU A 300 -18.12 3.41 -6.02
CA LEU A 300 -17.11 3.18 -7.05
C LEU A 300 -15.88 2.43 -6.52
N ALA A 301 -15.47 2.66 -5.26
CA ALA A 301 -14.34 1.96 -4.67
C ALA A 301 -14.58 0.43 -4.61
N TYR A 302 -15.82 0.01 -4.36
CA TYR A 302 -16.20 -1.40 -4.42
C TYR A 302 -16.46 -1.88 -5.84
N ALA A 303 -17.22 -1.13 -6.66
CA ALA A 303 -17.51 -1.51 -8.03
C ALA A 303 -16.23 -1.68 -8.87
N SER A 304 -15.20 -0.86 -8.63
CA SER A 304 -13.91 -0.93 -9.29
C SER A 304 -13.08 -2.17 -8.94
N LEU A 305 -13.54 -3.05 -8.08
CA LEU A 305 -12.92 -4.38 -7.90
C LEU A 305 -13.17 -5.29 -9.12
N GLN A 306 -14.27 -5.05 -9.84
CA GLN A 306 -14.61 -5.82 -11.04
C GLN A 306 -13.88 -5.31 -12.28
N SER A 307 -13.36 -6.23 -13.09
CA SER A 307 -12.51 -5.90 -14.23
C SER A 307 -13.20 -5.07 -15.32
N LYS A 308 -14.46 -5.37 -15.63
CA LYS A 308 -15.25 -4.59 -16.59
C LYS A 308 -15.43 -3.14 -16.12
N VAL A 309 -15.74 -2.94 -14.83
CA VAL A 309 -15.87 -1.61 -14.26
C VAL A 309 -14.56 -0.84 -14.32
N LYS A 310 -13.42 -1.52 -14.00
CA LYS A 310 -12.09 -0.90 -14.13
C LYS A 310 -11.85 -0.38 -15.55
N GLU A 311 -12.19 -1.20 -16.54
CA GLU A 311 -11.96 -0.86 -17.93
C GLU A 311 -12.87 0.28 -18.40
N GLU A 312 -14.16 0.24 -18.05
CA GLU A 312 -15.12 1.31 -18.39
C GLU A 312 -14.71 2.63 -17.73
N LEU A 313 -14.40 2.62 -16.43
CA LEU A 313 -14.01 3.81 -15.67
C LEU A 313 -12.68 4.41 -16.14
N ALA A 314 -11.72 3.56 -16.53
CA ALA A 314 -10.44 4.03 -17.06
C ALA A 314 -10.56 4.62 -18.48
N ARG A 315 -11.58 4.24 -19.24
CA ARG A 315 -11.87 4.82 -20.58
C ARG A 315 -12.64 6.12 -20.53
N ASP A 316 -13.31 6.37 -19.44
CA ASP A 316 -14.09 7.60 -19.24
C ASP A 316 -13.19 8.71 -18.68
N GLU A 317 -12.65 9.53 -19.58
CA GLU A 317 -11.72 10.61 -19.26
C GLU A 317 -12.34 11.66 -18.34
N GLU A 318 -13.62 11.99 -18.52
CA GLU A 318 -14.34 12.98 -17.70
C GLU A 318 -14.43 12.49 -16.25
N SER A 319 -14.81 11.24 -16.06
CA SER A 319 -14.87 10.59 -14.74
C SER A 319 -13.51 10.50 -14.06
N LEU A 320 -12.45 10.16 -14.82
CA LEU A 320 -11.08 10.14 -14.28
C LEU A 320 -10.64 11.51 -13.81
N MET A 321 -10.83 12.55 -14.63
CA MET A 321 -10.48 13.93 -14.25
C MET A 321 -11.29 14.40 -13.04
N ARG A 322 -12.57 14.04 -12.97
CA ARG A 322 -13.41 14.37 -11.81
C ARG A 322 -12.94 13.66 -10.53
N LEU A 323 -12.53 12.39 -10.62
CA LEU A 323 -11.94 11.64 -9.50
C LEU A 323 -10.62 12.27 -9.02
N VAL A 324 -9.76 12.69 -9.95
CA VAL A 324 -8.50 13.39 -9.61
C VAL A 324 -8.80 14.69 -8.88
N LYS A 325 -9.75 15.50 -9.37
CA LYS A 325 -10.18 16.75 -8.73
C LYS A 325 -10.82 16.50 -7.35
N THR A 326 -11.59 15.43 -7.23
CA THR A 326 -12.19 15.01 -5.94
C THR A 326 -11.10 14.64 -4.94
N LEU A 327 -10.07 13.89 -5.38
CA LEU A 327 -8.92 13.57 -4.55
C LEU A 327 -8.15 14.83 -4.14
N GLU A 328 -7.93 15.77 -5.09
CA GLU A 328 -7.22 17.02 -4.83
C GLU A 328 -7.90 17.87 -3.75
N SER A 329 -9.23 17.94 -3.77
CA SER A 329 -10.03 18.71 -2.81
C SER A 329 -10.32 17.97 -1.49
N ALA A 330 -10.03 16.67 -1.40
CA ALA A 330 -10.33 15.86 -0.24
C ALA A 330 -9.52 16.27 0.99
N ALA A 331 -10.18 16.37 2.14
CA ALA A 331 -9.50 16.64 3.40
C ALA A 331 -8.51 15.50 3.74
N PRO A 332 -7.35 15.81 4.32
CA PRO A 332 -6.39 14.80 4.76
C PRO A 332 -7.02 13.78 5.71
N LYS A 333 -6.69 12.50 5.51
CA LYS A 333 -7.19 11.37 6.33
C LYS A 333 -8.71 11.18 6.30
N SER A 334 -9.43 11.83 5.37
CA SER A 334 -10.88 11.66 5.22
C SER A 334 -11.23 10.33 4.54
N PRO A 335 -12.44 9.79 4.78
CA PRO A 335 -12.96 8.63 4.05
C PRO A 335 -13.01 8.86 2.53
N LEU A 336 -13.30 10.09 2.10
CA LEU A 336 -13.31 10.49 0.69
C LEU A 336 -11.93 10.32 0.04
N MET A 337 -10.87 10.80 0.70
CA MET A 337 -9.49 10.62 0.24
C MET A 337 -9.15 9.13 0.12
N TYR A 338 -9.47 8.33 1.14
CA TYR A 338 -9.19 6.90 1.13
C TYR A 338 -9.95 6.17 0.02
N GLY A 339 -11.24 6.48 -0.17
CA GLY A 339 -12.07 5.90 -1.23
C GLY A 339 -11.54 6.23 -2.63
N ALA A 340 -11.20 7.48 -2.89
CA ALA A 340 -10.62 7.90 -4.18
C ALA A 340 -9.27 7.21 -4.46
N LEU A 341 -8.38 7.15 -3.47
CA LEU A 341 -7.12 6.41 -3.59
C LEU A 341 -7.36 4.91 -3.84
N SER A 342 -8.37 4.31 -3.21
CA SER A 342 -8.74 2.91 -3.42
C SER A 342 -9.19 2.64 -4.86
N ILE A 343 -9.98 3.55 -5.45
CA ILE A 343 -10.39 3.45 -6.87
C ILE A 343 -9.14 3.44 -7.75
N PHE A 344 -8.24 4.42 -7.62
CA PHE A 344 -7.03 4.49 -8.44
C PHE A 344 -6.10 3.28 -8.23
N ALA A 345 -5.98 2.79 -6.99
CA ALA A 345 -5.23 1.57 -6.70
C ALA A 345 -5.85 0.35 -7.39
N ASN A 346 -7.19 0.23 -7.42
CA ASN A 346 -7.89 -0.85 -8.12
C ASN A 346 -7.69 -0.76 -9.64
N LEU A 347 -7.76 0.44 -10.23
CA LEU A 347 -7.57 0.64 -11.67
C LEU A 347 -6.16 0.26 -12.13
N THR A 348 -5.15 0.54 -11.31
CA THR A 348 -3.73 0.38 -11.69
C THR A 348 -3.11 -0.94 -11.24
N ARG A 349 -3.83 -1.76 -10.46
CA ARG A 349 -3.28 -2.97 -9.85
C ARG A 349 -2.97 -4.05 -10.86
N TYR A 350 -1.69 -4.45 -10.95
CA TYR A 350 -1.24 -5.66 -11.64
C TYR A 350 -1.57 -6.90 -10.82
N GLN A 351 -1.81 -8.02 -11.50
CA GLN A 351 -1.94 -9.32 -10.84
C GLN A 351 -0.58 -9.73 -10.24
N PRO A 352 -0.56 -10.32 -9.03
CA PRO A 352 0.66 -10.85 -8.47
C PRO A 352 1.23 -11.93 -9.42
N PHE A 353 2.56 -11.96 -9.55
CA PHE A 353 3.22 -13.02 -10.27
C PHE A 353 2.95 -14.35 -9.56
N GLU A 354 2.32 -15.29 -10.26
CA GLU A 354 2.06 -16.64 -9.78
C GLU A 354 3.04 -17.61 -10.45
N THR A 355 3.68 -18.47 -9.63
CA THR A 355 4.47 -19.58 -10.17
C THR A 355 3.57 -20.59 -10.85
N GLU A 356 4.10 -21.43 -11.74
CA GLU A 356 3.30 -22.50 -12.39
C GLU A 356 2.68 -23.47 -11.39
N GLU A 357 3.33 -23.70 -10.26
CA GLU A 357 2.79 -24.51 -9.17
C GLU A 357 1.60 -23.83 -8.47
N GLN A 358 1.71 -22.54 -8.21
CA GLN A 358 0.61 -21.74 -7.64
C GLN A 358 -0.58 -21.67 -8.59
N LYS A 359 -0.35 -21.50 -9.90
CA LYS A 359 -1.41 -21.55 -10.92
C LYS A 359 -2.10 -22.92 -10.93
N LYS A 360 -1.34 -24.02 -10.90
CA LYS A 360 -1.89 -25.38 -10.84
C LYS A 360 -2.70 -25.60 -9.56
N LEU A 361 -2.19 -25.17 -8.41
CA LEU A 361 -2.89 -25.28 -7.12
C LEU A 361 -4.20 -24.50 -7.13
N LYS A 362 -4.19 -23.29 -7.70
CA LYS A 362 -5.38 -22.44 -7.84
C LYS A 362 -6.41 -23.09 -8.77
N GLN A 363 -5.97 -23.69 -9.89
CA GLN A 363 -6.84 -24.46 -10.77
C GLN A 363 -7.42 -25.68 -10.09
N LEU A 364 -6.64 -26.42 -9.31
CA LEU A 364 -7.13 -27.57 -8.54
C LEU A 364 -8.16 -27.18 -7.48
N LYS A 365 -7.92 -26.09 -6.76
CA LYS A 365 -8.89 -25.55 -5.80
C LYS A 365 -10.20 -25.10 -6.48
N ALA A 366 -10.10 -24.47 -7.64
CA ALA A 366 -11.27 -24.10 -8.44
C ALA A 366 -12.07 -25.30 -8.96
N TYR A 367 -11.37 -26.36 -9.35
CA TYR A 367 -12.00 -27.63 -9.73
C TYR A 367 -12.70 -28.31 -8.55
N ALA A 368 -12.08 -28.31 -7.36
CA ALA A 368 -12.64 -28.87 -6.14
C ALA A 368 -13.90 -28.13 -5.68
N ASN A 369 -13.98 -26.83 -5.94
CA ASN A 369 -15.13 -25.99 -5.57
C ASN A 369 -16.27 -26.00 -6.63
N ALA A 370 -16.35 -27.05 -7.47
CA ALA A 370 -17.41 -27.29 -8.47
C ALA A 370 -17.63 -26.20 -9.53
N GLY A 371 -16.72 -25.22 -9.64
CA GLY A 371 -16.87 -24.08 -10.53
C GLY A 371 -16.34 -24.23 -11.94
N GLY A 372 -15.74 -25.38 -12.30
CA GLY A 372 -15.12 -25.54 -13.61
C GLY A 372 -13.77 -24.82 -13.77
N LYS A 373 -13.21 -24.80 -14.96
CA LYS A 373 -11.93 -24.13 -15.24
C LYS A 373 -12.03 -22.63 -14.93
N LEU A 374 -11.21 -22.12 -14.00
CA LEU A 374 -10.96 -20.71 -13.86
C LEU A 374 -10.31 -20.20 -15.16
N GLN A 375 -11.08 -19.53 -15.99
CA GLN A 375 -10.50 -18.81 -17.11
C GLN A 375 -9.88 -17.51 -16.57
N PRO A 376 -8.62 -17.20 -16.89
CA PRO A 376 -8.06 -15.90 -16.55
C PRO A 376 -8.88 -14.82 -17.23
N ASP A 377 -9.22 -13.79 -16.47
CA ASP A 377 -9.96 -12.64 -16.99
C ASP A 377 -9.04 -11.81 -17.89
N PRO A 378 -9.31 -11.74 -19.20
CA PRO A 378 -8.44 -11.04 -20.15
C PRO A 378 -8.31 -9.54 -19.85
N LEU A 379 -9.30 -8.92 -19.20
CA LEU A 379 -9.24 -7.50 -18.84
C LEU A 379 -8.30 -7.19 -17.66
N ASN A 380 -7.78 -8.22 -17.00
CA ASN A 380 -6.78 -8.10 -15.94
C ASN A 380 -5.37 -8.53 -16.38
N ASP A 381 -5.13 -8.74 -17.67
CA ASP A 381 -3.79 -8.97 -18.19
C ASP A 381 -2.92 -7.70 -18.09
N ASP A 382 -1.60 -7.88 -18.18
CA ASP A 382 -0.64 -6.78 -18.01
C ASP A 382 -0.79 -5.68 -19.06
N THR A 383 -1.30 -6.01 -20.26
CA THR A 383 -1.47 -5.04 -21.36
C THR A 383 -2.65 -4.10 -21.07
N HIS A 384 -3.77 -4.64 -20.61
CA HIS A 384 -4.92 -3.84 -20.19
C HIS A 384 -4.60 -3.00 -18.95
N VAL A 385 -3.86 -3.58 -17.99
CA VAL A 385 -3.43 -2.81 -16.79
C VAL A 385 -2.48 -1.69 -17.16
N ALA A 386 -1.51 -1.94 -18.07
CA ALA A 386 -0.59 -0.90 -18.53
C ALA A 386 -1.31 0.26 -19.23
N GLU A 387 -2.33 -0.03 -20.05
CA GLU A 387 -3.12 1.00 -20.70
C GLU A 387 -3.96 1.80 -19.68
N ARG A 388 -4.55 1.16 -18.67
CA ARG A 388 -5.23 1.86 -17.57
C ARG A 388 -4.25 2.73 -16.77
N CYS A 389 -3.05 2.22 -16.47
CA CYS A 389 -2.00 3.01 -15.81
C CYS A 389 -1.64 4.27 -16.60
N LYS A 390 -1.52 4.15 -17.92
CA LYS A 390 -1.24 5.28 -18.81
C LYS A 390 -2.35 6.33 -18.72
N ARG A 391 -3.62 5.93 -18.83
CA ARG A 391 -4.78 6.84 -18.73
C ARG A 391 -4.89 7.52 -17.38
N VAL A 392 -4.69 6.77 -16.29
CA VAL A 392 -4.66 7.33 -14.93
C VAL A 392 -3.51 8.33 -14.76
N PHE A 393 -2.35 8.06 -15.35
CA PHE A 393 -1.23 8.99 -15.35
C PHE A 393 -1.54 10.26 -16.15
N GLU A 394 -2.11 10.13 -17.35
CA GLU A 394 -2.50 11.24 -18.24
C GLU A 394 -3.60 12.12 -17.61
N ALA A 395 -4.48 11.56 -16.78
CA ALA A 395 -5.46 12.31 -15.99
C ALA A 395 -4.84 13.19 -14.88
N GLY A 396 -3.52 13.13 -14.66
CA GLY A 396 -2.80 14.03 -13.77
C GLY A 396 -2.77 13.60 -12.30
N ILE A 397 -2.84 12.31 -12.00
CA ILE A 397 -2.86 11.79 -10.62
C ILE A 397 -1.56 12.11 -9.84
N THR A 398 -0.39 12.06 -10.47
CA THR A 398 0.90 12.10 -9.77
C THR A 398 1.13 13.39 -8.96
N PRO A 399 0.90 14.61 -9.48
CA PRO A 399 1.05 15.83 -8.70
C PRO A 399 0.14 15.88 -7.47
N VAL A 400 -1.08 15.35 -7.59
CA VAL A 400 -2.04 15.28 -6.47
C VAL A 400 -1.54 14.34 -5.38
N LEU A 401 -1.02 13.15 -5.76
CA LEU A 401 -0.42 12.22 -4.82
C LEU A 401 0.80 12.83 -4.09
N VAL A 402 1.62 13.59 -4.78
CA VAL A 402 2.78 14.29 -4.18
C VAL A 402 2.33 15.31 -3.13
N THR A 403 1.23 16.00 -3.36
CA THR A 403 0.68 16.97 -2.41
C THR A 403 0.14 16.30 -1.15
N HIS A 404 -0.65 15.22 -1.31
CA HIS A 404 -1.29 14.51 -0.21
C HIS A 404 -0.35 13.60 0.62
N CYS A 405 0.81 13.22 0.08
CA CYS A 405 1.77 12.34 0.77
C CYS A 405 2.20 12.86 2.16
N LYS A 406 2.29 14.18 2.32
CA LYS A 406 2.76 14.80 3.58
C LYS A 406 1.80 14.65 4.76
N THR A 407 0.53 14.46 4.50
CA THR A 407 -0.55 14.48 5.50
C THR A 407 -1.35 13.17 5.56
N GLY A 408 -0.94 12.17 4.77
CA GLY A 408 -1.62 10.87 4.68
C GLY A 408 -1.56 10.05 5.97
N SER A 409 -2.55 9.18 6.16
CA SER A 409 -2.48 8.07 7.13
C SER A 409 -1.60 6.95 6.57
N VAL A 410 -1.17 6.01 7.41
CA VAL A 410 -0.42 4.80 6.96
C VAL A 410 -1.15 4.09 5.81
N ALA A 411 -2.46 3.90 5.94
CA ALA A 411 -3.28 3.28 4.90
C ALA A 411 -3.31 4.09 3.60
N SER A 412 -3.48 5.42 3.67
CA SER A 412 -3.45 6.30 2.50
C SER A 412 -2.08 6.31 1.83
N LEU A 413 -0.99 6.31 2.60
CA LEU A 413 0.37 6.22 2.07
C LEU A 413 0.61 4.89 1.36
N SER A 414 0.12 3.78 1.92
CA SER A 414 0.23 2.46 1.29
C SER A 414 -0.48 2.40 -0.06
N LEU A 415 -1.68 2.99 -0.18
CA LEU A 415 -2.39 3.10 -1.46
C LEU A 415 -1.63 4.00 -2.45
N THR A 416 -1.15 5.15 -2.00
CA THR A 416 -0.34 6.09 -2.81
C THR A 416 0.90 5.39 -3.38
N ILE A 417 1.64 4.68 -2.53
CA ILE A 417 2.81 3.90 -2.93
C ILE A 417 2.42 2.83 -3.97
N SER A 418 1.31 2.10 -3.74
CA SER A 418 0.84 1.07 -4.66
C SER A 418 0.49 1.63 -6.04
N ILE A 419 -0.11 2.82 -6.12
CA ILE A 419 -0.41 3.50 -7.38
C ILE A 419 0.90 3.86 -8.10
N ILE A 420 1.84 4.54 -7.44
CA ILE A 420 3.13 4.91 -8.06
C ILE A 420 3.94 3.68 -8.46
N PHE A 421 3.92 2.63 -7.63
CA PHE A 421 4.55 1.34 -7.96
C PHE A 421 4.01 0.77 -9.28
N SER A 422 2.68 0.74 -9.42
CA SER A 422 2.03 0.25 -10.63
C SER A 422 2.36 1.11 -11.85
N LEU A 423 2.33 2.44 -11.74
CA LEU A 423 2.72 3.36 -12.82
C LEU A 423 4.19 3.17 -13.23
N SER A 424 5.08 2.87 -12.28
CA SER A 424 6.52 2.65 -12.53
C SER A 424 6.81 1.34 -13.28
N MET A 425 5.83 0.41 -13.37
CA MET A 425 5.96 -0.80 -14.20
C MET A 425 6.15 -0.45 -15.67
N THR A 426 5.52 0.62 -16.15
CA THR A 426 5.63 1.09 -17.53
C THR A 426 6.89 1.94 -17.71
N PRO A 427 7.94 1.47 -18.45
CA PRO A 427 9.21 2.20 -18.56
C PRO A 427 9.06 3.61 -19.15
N ALA A 428 8.13 3.81 -20.08
CA ALA A 428 7.88 5.10 -20.73
C ALA A 428 7.41 6.19 -19.75
N LEU A 429 6.78 5.83 -18.64
CA LEU A 429 6.26 6.78 -17.65
C LEU A 429 7.32 7.20 -16.61
N ARG A 430 8.40 6.42 -16.42
CA ARG A 430 9.35 6.61 -15.32
C ARG A 430 10.01 7.99 -15.31
N GLY A 431 10.41 8.48 -16.50
CA GLY A 431 11.00 9.82 -16.64
C GLY A 431 10.04 10.93 -16.24
N GLN A 432 8.79 10.83 -16.64
CA GLN A 432 7.75 11.82 -16.30
C GLN A 432 7.34 11.72 -14.82
N LEU A 433 7.25 10.50 -14.25
CA LEU A 433 7.04 10.30 -12.81
C LEU A 433 8.12 11.00 -11.98
N ALA A 434 9.40 10.88 -12.38
CA ALA A 434 10.49 11.58 -11.72
C ALA A 434 10.33 13.10 -11.80
N GLN A 435 10.01 13.64 -12.99
CA GLN A 435 9.78 15.07 -13.20
C GLN A 435 8.60 15.60 -12.35
N GLN A 436 7.54 14.82 -12.18
CA GLN A 436 6.38 15.18 -11.37
C GLN A 436 6.58 14.98 -9.86
N GLY A 437 7.78 14.56 -9.41
CA GLY A 437 8.15 14.51 -8.01
C GLY A 437 7.91 13.17 -7.32
N ALA A 438 7.63 12.08 -8.07
CA ALA A 438 7.40 10.75 -7.51
C ALA A 438 8.59 10.23 -6.68
N VAL A 439 9.83 10.55 -7.06
CA VAL A 439 11.03 10.15 -6.30
C VAL A 439 11.00 10.74 -4.88
N ARG A 440 10.72 12.04 -4.78
CA ARG A 440 10.63 12.72 -3.47
C ARG A 440 9.46 12.18 -2.64
N LEU A 441 8.31 11.91 -3.28
CA LEU A 441 7.16 11.27 -2.65
C LEU A 441 7.54 9.92 -2.04
N LEU A 442 8.17 9.04 -2.83
CA LEU A 442 8.52 7.68 -2.39
C LEU A 442 9.52 7.68 -1.22
N ILE A 443 10.52 8.56 -1.26
CA ILE A 443 11.49 8.73 -0.16
C ILE A 443 10.78 9.23 1.11
N ALA A 444 9.91 10.24 0.98
CA ALA A 444 9.16 10.78 2.12
C ALA A 444 8.18 9.75 2.70
N ALA A 445 7.46 9.02 1.86
CA ALA A 445 6.53 7.97 2.27
C ALA A 445 7.25 6.82 2.97
N TRP A 446 8.39 6.36 2.42
CA TRP A 446 9.22 5.33 3.03
C TRP A 446 9.71 5.72 4.43
N THR A 447 10.08 6.99 4.61
CA THR A 447 10.55 7.52 5.90
C THR A 447 9.40 7.69 6.90
N ALA A 448 8.21 8.06 6.43
CA ALA A 448 7.03 8.30 7.28
C ALA A 448 6.36 7.00 7.76
N LEU A 449 6.54 5.90 7.02
CA LEU A 449 5.98 4.61 7.40
C LEU A 449 6.73 4.00 8.58
N PRO A 450 6.02 3.45 9.59
CA PRO A 450 6.63 2.69 10.69
C PRO A 450 7.45 1.51 10.17
N GLU A 451 8.47 1.09 10.93
CA GLU A 451 9.29 -0.08 10.55
C GLU A 451 8.49 -1.38 10.48
N ALA A 452 7.44 -1.50 11.29
CA ALA A 452 6.51 -2.64 11.24
C ALA A 452 5.75 -2.78 9.91
N GLU A 453 5.63 -1.69 9.15
CA GLU A 453 5.01 -1.65 7.82
C GLU A 453 6.02 -2.04 6.72
N ASP A 454 6.65 -3.21 6.84
CA ASP A 454 7.72 -3.66 5.95
C ASP A 454 7.25 -3.75 4.49
N LYS A 455 6.11 -4.37 4.22
CA LYS A 455 5.59 -4.57 2.87
C LYS A 455 5.39 -3.25 2.08
N PRO A 456 4.69 -2.22 2.59
CA PRO A 456 4.61 -0.92 1.91
C PRO A 456 5.98 -0.24 1.73
N ARG A 457 6.88 -0.35 2.71
CA ARG A 457 8.24 0.20 2.63
C ARG A 457 9.04 -0.47 1.51
N ARG A 458 9.02 -1.80 1.40
CA ARG A 458 9.67 -2.54 0.31
C ARG A 458 9.07 -2.17 -1.06
N THR A 459 7.73 -2.03 -1.14
CA THR A 459 7.06 -1.58 -2.36
C THR A 459 7.50 -0.17 -2.78
N ALA A 460 7.62 0.76 -1.83
CA ALA A 460 8.12 2.12 -2.09
C ALA A 460 9.57 2.11 -2.59
N ALA A 461 10.43 1.32 -1.95
CA ALA A 461 11.83 1.18 -2.33
C ALA A 461 11.97 0.58 -3.73
N GLN A 462 11.16 -0.41 -4.09
CA GLN A 462 11.17 -1.02 -5.42
C GLN A 462 10.65 -0.05 -6.51
N ALA A 463 9.58 0.70 -6.22
CA ALA A 463 9.11 1.75 -7.13
C ALA A 463 10.18 2.83 -7.37
N LEU A 464 10.87 3.23 -6.30
CA LEU A 464 12.00 4.16 -6.36
C LEU A 464 13.12 3.60 -7.24
N ALA A 465 13.50 2.33 -7.04
CA ALA A 465 14.52 1.67 -7.84
C ALA A 465 14.18 1.70 -9.34
N ARG A 466 12.96 1.32 -9.71
CA ARG A 466 12.48 1.32 -11.11
C ARG A 466 12.58 2.68 -11.78
N ILE A 467 12.20 3.73 -11.07
CA ILE A 467 12.29 5.10 -11.60
C ILE A 467 13.76 5.49 -11.77
N LEU A 468 14.60 5.22 -10.77
CA LEU A 468 16.01 5.62 -10.80
C LEU A 468 16.87 4.84 -11.82
N ILE A 469 16.52 3.61 -12.17
CA ILE A 469 17.19 2.87 -13.25
C ILE A 469 17.09 3.62 -14.59
N SER A 470 15.97 4.28 -14.83
CA SER A 470 15.63 4.89 -16.13
C SER A 470 15.84 6.41 -16.19
N THR A 471 16.38 7.02 -15.15
CA THR A 471 16.50 8.47 -15.01
C THR A 471 17.92 8.90 -14.69
N ASN A 472 18.30 10.13 -15.10
CA ASN A 472 19.59 10.71 -14.73
C ASN A 472 19.53 11.25 -13.30
N PRO A 473 20.32 10.69 -12.35
CA PRO A 473 20.31 11.12 -10.96
C PRO A 473 20.62 12.63 -10.77
N ALA A 474 21.53 13.18 -11.55
CA ALA A 474 21.89 14.60 -11.48
C ALA A 474 20.70 15.53 -11.78
N LEU A 475 19.73 15.08 -12.57
CA LEU A 475 18.51 15.84 -12.85
C LEU A 475 17.46 15.64 -11.78
N VAL A 476 17.31 14.42 -11.28
CA VAL A 476 16.29 14.02 -10.29
C VAL A 476 16.58 14.62 -8.91
N PHE A 477 17.84 14.64 -8.51
CA PHE A 477 18.26 15.05 -7.16
C PHE A 477 18.72 16.51 -7.03
N ARG A 478 18.28 17.40 -7.93
CA ARG A 478 18.63 18.83 -7.85
C ARG A 478 18.22 19.52 -6.55
N GLN A 479 17.13 19.08 -5.94
CA GLN A 479 16.53 19.67 -4.73
C GLN A 479 16.57 18.77 -3.50
N THR A 480 17.05 17.55 -3.64
CA THR A 480 17.08 16.53 -2.58
C THR A 480 18.44 15.82 -2.64
N PRO A 481 19.12 15.56 -1.54
CA PRO A 481 20.39 14.85 -1.57
C PRO A 481 20.21 13.41 -2.07
N GLN A 482 21.12 12.92 -2.89
CA GLN A 482 21.10 11.55 -3.41
C GLN A 482 21.16 10.51 -2.29
N SER A 483 21.85 10.84 -1.20
CA SER A 483 21.96 10.00 0.01
C SER A 483 20.59 9.62 0.61
N ALA A 484 19.55 10.43 0.39
CA ALA A 484 18.19 10.12 0.86
C ALA A 484 17.59 8.87 0.20
N ALA A 485 18.04 8.51 -1.01
CA ALA A 485 17.58 7.31 -1.72
C ALA A 485 18.33 6.04 -1.31
N ILE A 486 19.51 6.16 -0.70
CA ILE A 486 20.38 5.00 -0.42
C ILE A 486 19.71 4.04 0.56
N ARG A 487 19.23 4.51 1.72
CA ARG A 487 18.60 3.63 2.72
C ARG A 487 17.37 2.88 2.19
N PRO A 488 16.41 3.52 1.49
CA PRO A 488 15.33 2.79 0.84
C PRO A 488 15.83 1.69 -0.11
N LEU A 489 16.77 2.01 -1.00
CA LEU A 489 17.30 1.04 -1.98
C LEU A 489 18.04 -0.12 -1.32
N THR A 490 18.87 0.17 -0.31
CA THR A 490 19.63 -0.87 0.39
C THR A 490 18.75 -1.81 1.19
N SER A 491 17.57 -1.36 1.66
CA SER A 491 16.61 -2.19 2.39
C SER A 491 16.01 -3.35 1.58
N ILE A 492 16.14 -3.33 0.24
CA ILE A 492 15.61 -4.37 -0.65
C ILE A 492 16.72 -5.14 -1.40
N ILE A 493 18.01 -4.92 -1.09
CA ILE A 493 19.11 -5.75 -1.63
C ILE A 493 18.96 -7.19 -1.16
N THR A 494 18.58 -7.38 0.11
CA THR A 494 18.27 -8.69 0.66
C THR A 494 16.81 -9.05 0.37
N PRO A 495 16.54 -10.29 -0.11
CA PRO A 495 15.17 -10.75 -0.30
C PRO A 495 14.34 -10.67 0.98
N ASP A 496 13.02 -10.57 0.82
CA ASP A 496 12.10 -10.55 1.95
C ASP A 496 12.14 -11.89 2.70
N PRO A 497 12.53 -11.93 3.98
CA PRO A 497 12.59 -13.17 4.75
C PRO A 497 11.21 -13.74 5.07
N ASN A 498 10.15 -12.94 4.99
CA ASN A 498 8.77 -13.33 5.29
C ASN A 498 7.98 -13.74 4.03
N ALA A 499 8.59 -13.64 2.84
CA ALA A 499 7.93 -14.02 1.60
C ALA A 499 7.88 -15.54 1.44
N GLU A 500 6.74 -16.09 0.99
CA GLU A 500 6.59 -17.52 0.69
C GLU A 500 7.52 -17.99 -0.41
N THR A 501 7.88 -17.09 -1.35
CA THR A 501 8.78 -17.38 -2.46
C THR A 501 9.90 -16.34 -2.52
N ARG A 502 11.11 -16.79 -2.82
CA ARG A 502 12.28 -15.91 -2.96
C ARG A 502 12.19 -15.13 -4.28
N ASP A 503 11.70 -13.90 -4.23
CA ASP A 503 11.71 -12.97 -5.37
C ASP A 503 13.01 -12.15 -5.35
N LEU A 504 13.80 -12.29 -6.41
CA LEU A 504 15.07 -11.58 -6.59
C LEU A 504 14.95 -10.32 -7.49
N LEU A 505 13.75 -10.03 -7.99
CA LEU A 505 13.54 -8.85 -8.84
C LEU A 505 13.79 -7.55 -8.08
N PRO A 506 13.29 -7.35 -6.84
CA PRO A 506 13.61 -6.15 -6.06
C PRO A 506 15.12 -5.97 -5.81
N THR A 507 15.83 -7.06 -5.50
CA THR A 507 17.29 -7.07 -5.33
C THR A 507 18.01 -6.61 -6.60
N PHE A 508 17.64 -7.18 -7.74
CA PHE A 508 18.21 -6.80 -9.04
C PHE A 508 17.95 -5.34 -9.39
N GLU A 509 16.71 -4.87 -9.23
CA GLU A 509 16.31 -3.47 -9.48
C GLU A 509 17.05 -2.49 -8.53
N ALA A 510 17.24 -2.86 -7.27
CA ALA A 510 18.00 -2.06 -6.30
C ALA A 510 19.48 -1.91 -6.70
N LEU A 511 20.13 -3.01 -7.08
CA LEU A 511 21.53 -2.97 -7.53
C LEU A 511 21.71 -2.08 -8.74
N LEU A 512 20.84 -2.17 -9.74
CA LEU A 512 20.89 -1.30 -10.93
C LEU A 512 20.67 0.19 -10.57
N ALA A 513 19.73 0.48 -9.67
CA ALA A 513 19.48 1.85 -9.24
C ALA A 513 20.69 2.43 -8.46
N LEU A 514 21.30 1.62 -7.58
CA LEU A 514 22.51 2.00 -6.86
C LEU A 514 23.70 2.18 -7.81
N THR A 515 23.82 1.35 -8.84
CA THR A 515 24.84 1.49 -9.89
C THR A 515 24.70 2.83 -10.60
N ASN A 516 23.46 3.23 -10.93
CA ASN A 516 23.19 4.53 -11.54
C ASN A 516 23.53 5.69 -10.59
N LEU A 517 23.19 5.59 -9.29
CA LEU A 517 23.59 6.60 -8.28
C LEU A 517 25.12 6.65 -8.12
N ALA A 518 25.81 5.51 -8.04
CA ALA A 518 27.25 5.43 -7.89
C ALA A 518 28.04 6.02 -9.08
N SER A 519 27.39 6.25 -10.24
CA SER A 519 28.00 6.88 -11.39
C SER A 519 28.26 8.40 -11.22
N THR A 520 27.69 9.05 -10.19
CA THR A 520 27.69 10.51 -10.05
C THR A 520 28.93 11.06 -9.35
N ASP A 521 29.16 10.76 -8.07
CA ASP A 521 30.22 11.35 -7.26
C ASP A 521 30.74 10.40 -6.16
N ASN A 522 31.90 10.74 -5.58
CA ASN A 522 32.56 9.92 -4.56
C ASN A 522 31.80 9.89 -3.23
N ASP A 523 31.13 10.97 -2.84
CA ASP A 523 30.36 11.03 -1.60
C ASP A 523 29.20 10.05 -1.63
N THR A 524 28.55 9.92 -2.79
CA THR A 524 27.49 8.94 -3.04
C THR A 524 28.06 7.51 -2.99
N ARG A 525 29.20 7.25 -3.62
CA ARG A 525 29.90 5.95 -3.57
C ARG A 525 30.21 5.54 -2.14
N GLY A 526 30.86 6.43 -1.37
CA GLY A 526 31.17 6.18 0.03
C GLY A 526 29.95 5.97 0.90
N SER A 527 28.86 6.68 0.62
CA SER A 527 27.60 6.49 1.35
C SER A 527 26.96 5.12 1.07
N ILE A 528 27.03 4.62 -0.16
CA ILE A 528 26.56 3.28 -0.54
C ILE A 528 27.41 2.21 0.14
N VAL A 529 28.75 2.34 0.10
CA VAL A 529 29.67 1.39 0.76
C VAL A 529 29.38 1.30 2.25
N ARG A 530 29.30 2.43 2.94
CA ARG A 530 29.00 2.44 4.37
C ARG A 530 27.66 1.85 4.74
N ALA A 531 26.66 2.00 3.85
CA ALA A 531 25.29 1.55 4.11
C ALA A 531 25.11 0.05 3.87
N ALA A 532 25.75 -0.53 2.86
CA ALA A 532 25.34 -1.85 2.35
C ALA A 532 26.46 -2.70 1.75
N TRP A 533 27.73 -2.42 2.04
CA TRP A 533 28.81 -3.20 1.41
C TRP A 533 28.67 -4.72 1.62
N ASN A 534 28.38 -5.17 2.83
CA ASN A 534 28.25 -6.60 3.12
C ASN A 534 27.13 -7.26 2.31
N ASP A 535 25.99 -6.57 2.18
CA ASP A 535 24.85 -7.06 1.42
C ASP A 535 25.17 -7.12 -0.08
N ILE A 536 25.91 -6.12 -0.61
CA ILE A 536 26.35 -6.08 -2.01
C ILE A 536 27.37 -7.21 -2.26
N GLU A 537 28.35 -7.39 -1.38
CA GLU A 537 29.37 -8.45 -1.47
C GLU A 537 28.73 -9.85 -1.47
N GLU A 538 27.67 -10.07 -0.68
CA GLU A 538 26.91 -11.33 -0.68
C GLU A 538 26.27 -11.61 -2.04
N GLN A 539 25.76 -10.59 -2.75
CA GLN A 539 25.12 -10.77 -4.04
C GLN A 539 26.08 -11.19 -5.17
N LEU A 540 27.39 -11.04 -5.00
CA LEU A 540 28.40 -11.59 -5.92
C LEU A 540 28.27 -13.12 -6.05
N PHE A 541 27.84 -13.78 -4.98
CA PHE A 541 27.69 -15.24 -4.89
C PHE A 541 26.28 -15.71 -5.21
N SER A 542 25.41 -14.81 -5.70
CA SER A 542 24.06 -15.17 -6.08
C SER A 542 24.05 -16.22 -7.18
N THR A 543 23.22 -17.25 -7.03
CA THR A 543 22.99 -18.28 -8.08
C THR A 543 22.27 -17.70 -9.30
N ASN A 544 21.67 -16.53 -9.18
CA ASN A 544 21.06 -15.82 -10.30
C ASN A 544 22.13 -14.93 -10.96
N THR A 545 22.55 -15.30 -12.16
CA THR A 545 23.60 -14.59 -12.93
C THR A 545 23.28 -13.09 -13.11
N ARG A 546 22.01 -12.70 -13.29
CA ARG A 546 21.64 -11.28 -13.44
C ARG A 546 21.92 -10.47 -12.18
N VAL A 547 21.62 -11.05 -11.01
CA VAL A 547 21.88 -10.40 -9.71
C VAL A 547 23.38 -10.31 -9.45
N SER A 548 24.12 -11.40 -9.67
CA SER A 548 25.58 -11.42 -9.53
C SER A 548 26.24 -10.40 -10.48
N THR A 549 25.86 -10.36 -11.76
CA THR A 549 26.36 -9.36 -12.71
C THR A 549 26.06 -7.92 -12.27
N ALA A 550 24.83 -7.63 -11.81
CA ALA A 550 24.47 -6.30 -11.34
C ALA A 550 25.28 -5.87 -10.09
N ALA A 551 25.61 -6.82 -9.21
CA ALA A 551 26.47 -6.55 -8.07
C ALA A 551 27.90 -6.20 -8.51
N VAL A 552 28.46 -6.90 -9.51
CA VAL A 552 29.77 -6.58 -10.08
C VAL A 552 29.78 -5.22 -10.79
N GLU A 553 28.71 -4.89 -11.53
CA GLU A 553 28.54 -3.58 -12.17
C GLU A 553 28.52 -2.45 -11.12
N LEU A 554 27.84 -2.66 -10.00
CA LEU A 554 27.85 -1.72 -8.89
C LEU A 554 29.26 -1.55 -8.31
N ILE A 555 29.98 -2.64 -8.05
CA ILE A 555 31.35 -2.60 -7.54
C ILE A 555 32.27 -1.86 -8.52
N CYS A 556 32.12 -2.09 -9.83
CA CYS A 556 32.89 -1.37 -10.85
C CYS A 556 32.74 0.17 -10.71
N ASN A 557 31.54 0.65 -10.39
CA ASN A 557 31.33 2.08 -10.16
C ASN A 557 31.84 2.55 -8.76
N LEU A 558 31.69 1.72 -7.72
CA LEU A 558 32.13 2.08 -6.37
C LEU A 558 33.67 2.24 -6.29
N VAL A 559 34.43 1.36 -6.94
CA VAL A 559 35.90 1.42 -6.93
C VAL A 559 36.49 2.53 -7.78
N GLN A 560 35.69 3.34 -8.46
CA GLN A 560 36.13 4.58 -9.08
C GLN A 560 36.47 5.67 -8.03
N SER A 561 36.00 5.53 -6.78
CA SER A 561 36.48 6.32 -5.65
C SER A 561 37.79 5.73 -5.14
N PRO A 562 38.89 6.48 -5.16
CA PRO A 562 40.18 5.99 -4.65
C PRO A 562 40.12 5.57 -3.17
N GLU A 563 39.36 6.30 -2.36
CA GLU A 563 39.18 6.00 -0.94
C GLU A 563 38.51 4.64 -0.73
N GLU A 564 37.41 4.38 -1.46
CA GLU A 564 36.68 3.13 -1.37
C GLU A 564 37.47 1.95 -1.97
N ALA A 565 38.17 2.17 -3.07
CA ALA A 565 39.04 1.17 -3.68
C ALA A 565 40.13 0.71 -2.71
N LEU A 566 40.80 1.66 -2.04
CA LEU A 566 41.83 1.33 -1.06
C LEU A 566 41.27 0.70 0.22
N SER A 567 40.15 1.21 0.75
CA SER A 567 39.54 0.68 1.97
C SER A 567 39.04 -0.77 1.80
N LEU A 568 38.56 -1.11 0.61
CA LEU A 568 37.97 -2.42 0.33
C LEU A 568 38.97 -3.44 -0.21
N PHE A 569 39.92 -3.03 -1.03
CA PHE A 569 40.81 -3.90 -1.78
C PHE A 569 42.28 -3.66 -1.51
N GLY A 570 42.65 -2.56 -0.83
CA GLY A 570 44.01 -2.13 -0.63
C GLY A 570 44.46 -2.02 0.83
N ASP A 571 43.67 -2.44 1.81
CA ASP A 571 44.00 -2.35 3.24
C ASP A 571 45.02 -3.43 3.71
N GLY A 572 45.43 -4.35 2.84
CA GLY A 572 46.37 -5.42 3.14
C GLY A 572 45.77 -6.55 3.98
N SER A 573 44.48 -6.56 4.22
CA SER A 573 43.80 -7.62 4.96
C SER A 573 43.56 -8.88 4.12
N VAL A 574 43.40 -10.02 4.79
CA VAL A 574 42.99 -11.28 4.14
C VAL A 574 41.65 -11.11 3.40
N LYS A 575 40.78 -10.22 3.90
CA LYS A 575 39.51 -9.90 3.23
C LYS A 575 39.75 -9.21 1.90
N ALA A 576 40.62 -8.21 1.85
CA ALA A 576 40.98 -7.52 0.61
C ALA A 576 41.57 -8.48 -0.42
N GLU A 577 42.49 -9.39 0.01
CA GLU A 577 43.05 -10.42 -0.87
C GLU A 577 41.94 -11.37 -1.44
N ASN A 578 40.99 -11.77 -0.59
CA ASN A 578 39.88 -12.61 -1.05
C ASN A 578 38.96 -11.88 -2.03
N ARG A 579 38.68 -10.60 -1.82
CA ARG A 579 37.94 -9.76 -2.75
C ARG A 579 38.60 -9.66 -4.10
N ILE A 580 39.94 -9.48 -4.12
CA ILE A 580 40.71 -9.50 -5.38
C ILE A 580 40.56 -10.85 -6.09
N LYS A 581 40.64 -11.97 -5.37
CA LYS A 581 40.41 -13.34 -5.94
C LYS A 581 39.02 -13.47 -6.53
N VAL A 582 37.98 -12.96 -5.85
CA VAL A 582 36.61 -13.02 -6.33
C VAL A 582 36.44 -12.21 -7.63
N VAL A 583 36.95 -10.97 -7.67
CA VAL A 583 36.85 -10.13 -8.87
C VAL A 583 37.63 -10.73 -10.04
N LEU A 584 38.80 -11.35 -9.80
CA LEU A 584 39.53 -12.10 -10.81
C LEU A 584 38.74 -13.31 -11.32
N ALA A 585 38.12 -14.07 -10.44
CA ALA A 585 37.28 -15.21 -10.86
C ALA A 585 36.07 -14.75 -11.70
N LEU A 586 35.49 -13.59 -11.37
CA LEU A 586 34.38 -12.99 -12.14
C LEU A 586 34.85 -12.44 -13.50
N ALA A 587 36.13 -12.07 -13.63
CA ALA A 587 36.74 -11.70 -14.91
C ALA A 587 36.98 -12.93 -15.84
N ASP A 588 36.92 -14.14 -15.29
CA ASP A 588 37.01 -15.44 -15.99
C ASP A 588 35.63 -16.15 -16.11
N ALA A 589 34.53 -15.43 -15.82
CA ALA A 589 33.19 -16.00 -15.88
C ALA A 589 32.71 -16.28 -17.34
N GLU A 590 31.77 -17.20 -17.51
CA GLU A 590 31.18 -17.50 -18.82
C GLU A 590 30.40 -16.32 -19.43
N ASP A 591 29.70 -15.56 -18.57
CA ASP A 591 28.87 -14.40 -18.98
C ASP A 591 29.74 -13.19 -19.36
N GLU A 592 29.61 -12.72 -20.62
CA GLU A 592 30.37 -11.57 -21.13
C GLU A 592 30.16 -10.30 -20.32
N LYS A 593 28.92 -10.04 -19.85
CA LYS A 593 28.62 -8.83 -19.07
C LYS A 593 29.32 -8.85 -17.72
N THR A 594 29.35 -10.01 -17.07
CA THR A 594 30.07 -10.23 -15.81
C THR A 594 31.57 -10.01 -16.00
N ARG A 595 32.19 -10.61 -17.05
CA ARG A 595 33.59 -10.36 -17.39
C ARG A 595 33.86 -8.88 -17.64
N SER A 596 32.95 -8.24 -18.39
CA SER A 596 33.07 -6.81 -18.71
C SER A 596 33.02 -5.94 -17.46
N ALA A 597 32.11 -6.17 -16.53
CA ALA A 597 32.03 -5.41 -15.29
C ALA A 597 33.23 -5.66 -14.37
N ALA A 598 33.66 -6.92 -14.21
CA ALA A 598 34.84 -7.28 -13.43
C ALA A 598 36.13 -6.71 -14.04
N GLY A 599 36.27 -6.76 -15.36
CA GLY A 599 37.39 -6.12 -16.07
C GLY A 599 37.42 -4.60 -15.87
N GLY A 600 36.24 -3.94 -15.85
CA GLY A 600 36.15 -2.52 -15.53
C GLY A 600 36.58 -2.20 -14.11
N ALA A 601 36.17 -3.00 -13.13
CA ALA A 601 36.60 -2.88 -11.75
C ALA A 601 38.11 -3.08 -11.61
N LEU A 602 38.69 -4.11 -12.24
CA LEU A 602 40.11 -4.38 -12.23
C LEU A 602 40.92 -3.25 -12.91
N ALA A 603 40.39 -2.66 -13.99
CA ALA A 603 41.06 -1.52 -14.64
C ALA A 603 41.21 -0.32 -13.69
N SER A 604 40.21 -0.04 -12.86
CA SER A 604 40.31 0.99 -11.81
C SER A 604 41.21 0.58 -10.66
N LEU A 605 41.10 -0.67 -10.20
CA LEU A 605 41.83 -1.20 -9.05
C LEU A 605 43.35 -1.37 -9.34
N THR A 606 43.75 -1.65 -10.58
CA THR A 606 45.15 -1.82 -10.98
C THR A 606 45.97 -0.51 -10.99
N GLY A 607 45.31 0.64 -10.75
CA GLY A 607 46.01 1.88 -10.41
C GLY A 607 46.71 1.91 -9.05
N PHE A 608 46.49 0.89 -8.17
CA PHE A 608 47.02 0.84 -6.82
C PHE A 608 48.02 -0.29 -6.65
N ASP A 609 49.23 0.03 -6.19
CA ASP A 609 50.34 -0.89 -5.95
C ASP A 609 49.96 -2.14 -5.15
N VAL A 610 49.19 -1.95 -4.08
CA VAL A 610 48.78 -3.04 -3.17
C VAL A 610 47.90 -4.06 -3.91
N VAL A 611 46.99 -3.58 -4.76
CA VAL A 611 46.13 -4.45 -5.57
C VAL A 611 46.93 -5.20 -6.63
N VAL A 612 47.87 -4.51 -7.30
CA VAL A 612 48.77 -5.15 -8.28
C VAL A 612 49.58 -6.28 -7.62
N ARG A 613 50.12 -6.06 -6.41
CA ARG A 613 50.81 -7.11 -5.63
C ARG A 613 49.84 -8.29 -5.35
N GLY A 614 48.62 -7.99 -4.94
CA GLY A 614 47.60 -8.99 -4.69
C GLY A 614 47.31 -9.85 -5.93
N ILE A 615 47.18 -9.22 -7.09
CA ILE A 615 46.92 -9.89 -8.38
C ILE A 615 48.08 -10.78 -8.80
N VAL A 616 49.33 -10.27 -8.77
CA VAL A 616 50.51 -11.04 -9.20
C VAL A 616 50.87 -12.15 -8.24
N SER A 617 50.44 -12.10 -6.98
CA SER A 617 50.58 -13.17 -6.01
C SER A 617 49.69 -14.38 -6.34
N GLN A 618 48.62 -14.19 -7.12
CA GLN A 618 47.70 -15.26 -7.56
C GLN A 618 48.29 -15.96 -8.80
N PRO A 619 48.48 -17.29 -8.78
CA PRO A 619 49.02 -18.00 -9.96
C PRO A 619 48.22 -17.84 -11.22
N ARG A 620 46.87 -17.73 -11.11
CA ARG A 620 45.96 -17.53 -12.23
C ARG A 620 45.69 -16.05 -12.58
N GLY A 621 46.15 -15.10 -11.75
CA GLY A 621 45.88 -13.67 -11.95
C GLY A 621 46.37 -13.17 -13.32
N PRO A 622 47.66 -13.22 -13.65
CA PRO A 622 48.17 -12.79 -14.95
C PRO A 622 47.53 -13.51 -16.14
N PRO A 623 47.37 -14.86 -16.18
CA PRO A 623 46.68 -15.53 -17.26
C PRO A 623 45.26 -15.01 -17.54
N ILE A 624 44.41 -14.86 -16.48
CA ILE A 624 43.03 -14.36 -16.65
C ILE A 624 43.01 -12.96 -17.29
N LEU A 625 43.92 -12.07 -16.87
CA LEU A 625 43.98 -10.73 -17.43
C LEU A 625 44.41 -10.74 -18.90
N LEU A 626 45.32 -11.64 -19.30
CA LEU A 626 45.75 -11.82 -20.68
C LEU A 626 44.66 -12.48 -21.56
N ASP A 627 43.83 -13.31 -20.97
CA ASP A 627 42.67 -13.88 -21.66
C ASP A 627 41.64 -12.81 -22.01
N LEU A 628 41.44 -11.78 -21.17
CA LEU A 628 40.65 -10.58 -21.51
C LEU A 628 41.23 -9.87 -22.77
N CYS A 629 42.57 -9.80 -22.93
CA CYS A 629 43.21 -9.21 -24.10
C CYS A 629 42.97 -10.04 -25.39
N ARG A 630 42.67 -11.33 -25.29
CA ARG A 630 42.39 -12.23 -26.39
C ARG A 630 40.92 -12.36 -26.74
N ASP A 631 40.04 -11.84 -25.87
CA ASP A 631 38.59 -11.99 -26.00
C ASP A 631 38.06 -11.51 -27.38
N ASP A 632 36.93 -12.05 -27.81
CA ASP A 632 36.31 -11.66 -29.09
C ASP A 632 35.62 -10.28 -28.98
N SER A 633 35.23 -9.88 -27.77
CA SER A 633 34.65 -8.54 -27.46
C SER A 633 35.76 -7.47 -27.44
N GLU A 634 35.63 -6.47 -28.29
CA GLU A 634 36.59 -5.35 -28.32
C GLU A 634 36.59 -4.53 -26.99
N GLY A 635 35.44 -4.44 -26.32
CA GLY A 635 35.33 -3.80 -25.01
C GLY A 635 36.12 -4.57 -23.94
N LEU A 636 36.14 -5.90 -23.97
CA LEU A 636 36.93 -6.71 -23.06
C LEU A 636 38.44 -6.61 -23.38
N ARG A 637 38.82 -6.63 -24.66
CA ARG A 637 40.23 -6.40 -25.06
C ARG A 637 40.73 -5.03 -24.59
N HIS A 638 39.91 -3.99 -24.72
CA HIS A 638 40.23 -2.65 -24.18
C HIS A 638 40.55 -2.69 -22.68
N ARG A 639 39.65 -3.31 -21.90
CA ARG A 639 39.85 -3.43 -20.44
C ARG A 639 41.09 -4.24 -20.10
N GLY A 640 41.31 -5.37 -20.76
CA GLY A 640 42.53 -6.19 -20.61
C GLY A 640 43.80 -5.36 -20.88
N ALA A 641 43.79 -4.60 -21.99
CA ALA A 641 44.92 -3.73 -22.34
C ALA A 641 45.20 -2.66 -21.32
N VAL A 642 44.14 -1.97 -20.82
CA VAL A 642 44.27 -0.96 -19.76
C VAL A 642 44.81 -1.57 -18.47
N ILE A 643 44.30 -2.74 -18.04
CA ILE A 643 44.75 -3.42 -16.84
C ILE A 643 46.26 -3.77 -16.94
N VAL A 644 46.66 -4.40 -18.06
CA VAL A 644 48.06 -4.76 -18.29
C VAL A 644 48.94 -3.51 -18.33
N ASN A 645 48.54 -2.48 -19.04
CA ASN A 645 49.27 -1.21 -19.09
C ASN A 645 49.43 -0.58 -17.71
N ASN A 646 48.36 -0.50 -16.91
CA ASN A 646 48.46 0.01 -15.54
C ASN A 646 49.47 -0.78 -14.70
N MET A 647 49.38 -2.12 -14.71
CA MET A 647 50.22 -2.99 -13.92
C MET A 647 51.74 -2.84 -14.23
N ILE A 648 52.10 -2.69 -15.50
CA ILE A 648 53.48 -2.54 -15.93
C ILE A 648 54.01 -1.12 -15.76
N SER A 649 53.16 -0.14 -15.71
CA SER A 649 53.50 1.28 -15.57
C SER A 649 53.85 1.69 -14.13
N HIS A 650 53.57 0.82 -13.14
CA HIS A 650 54.00 1.10 -11.74
C HIS A 650 55.51 1.22 -11.60
N GLU A 651 55.93 2.20 -10.82
CA GLU A 651 57.34 2.40 -10.50
C GLU A 651 57.88 1.40 -9.48
N GLY A 652 59.19 1.25 -9.41
CA GLY A 652 59.86 0.44 -8.40
C GLY A 652 59.67 -1.07 -8.54
N GLU A 653 59.66 -1.77 -7.41
CA GLU A 653 59.66 -3.24 -7.38
C GLU A 653 58.32 -3.85 -7.85
N VAL A 654 57.20 -3.17 -7.59
CA VAL A 654 55.88 -3.69 -7.96
C VAL A 654 55.72 -3.82 -9.49
N GLY A 655 56.09 -2.77 -10.22
CA GLY A 655 56.06 -2.81 -11.68
C GLY A 655 57.06 -3.82 -12.28
N LYS A 656 58.25 -3.99 -11.67
CA LYS A 656 59.20 -5.00 -12.13
C LYS A 656 58.68 -6.42 -11.96
N VAL A 657 58.09 -6.74 -10.80
CA VAL A 657 57.49 -8.04 -10.53
C VAL A 657 56.29 -8.28 -11.45
N ALA A 658 55.42 -7.27 -11.66
CA ALA A 658 54.27 -7.37 -12.53
C ALA A 658 54.70 -7.65 -13.97
N ARG A 659 55.69 -6.91 -14.51
CA ARG A 659 56.26 -7.17 -15.84
C ARG A 659 56.79 -8.59 -15.98
N GLY A 660 57.62 -9.03 -15.02
CA GLY A 660 58.16 -10.38 -15.06
C GLY A 660 57.12 -11.49 -15.07
N LYS A 661 56.06 -11.34 -14.25
CA LYS A 661 54.95 -12.30 -14.18
C LYS A 661 54.09 -12.28 -15.45
N LEU A 662 53.77 -11.10 -15.97
CA LEU A 662 52.98 -10.95 -17.21
C LEU A 662 53.75 -11.48 -18.43
N VAL A 663 55.05 -11.21 -18.56
CA VAL A 663 55.90 -11.78 -19.63
C VAL A 663 55.96 -13.30 -19.53
N ALA A 664 56.19 -13.83 -18.30
CA ALA A 664 56.17 -15.29 -18.10
C ALA A 664 54.83 -15.96 -18.43
N ALA A 665 53.69 -15.21 -18.32
CA ALA A 665 52.38 -15.67 -18.66
C ALA A 665 52.02 -15.48 -20.17
N GLY A 666 52.90 -14.91 -21.01
CA GLY A 666 52.70 -14.75 -22.45
C GLY A 666 52.09 -13.40 -22.82
N ALA A 667 52.40 -12.31 -22.12
CA ALA A 667 51.84 -11.01 -22.39
C ALA A 667 52.14 -10.47 -23.78
N VAL A 668 53.34 -10.69 -24.32
CA VAL A 668 53.73 -10.21 -25.64
C VAL A 668 52.86 -10.83 -26.75
N GLU A 669 52.66 -12.15 -26.68
CA GLU A 669 51.79 -12.87 -27.59
C GLU A 669 50.34 -12.41 -27.51
N ALA A 670 49.78 -12.29 -26.26
CA ALA A 670 48.42 -11.88 -26.03
C ALA A 670 48.13 -10.43 -26.53
N LEU A 671 49.04 -9.52 -26.28
CA LEU A 671 48.93 -8.14 -26.74
C LEU A 671 49.10 -8.03 -28.26
N THR A 672 49.97 -8.84 -28.85
CA THR A 672 50.11 -8.92 -30.32
C THR A 672 48.83 -9.41 -30.99
N GLU A 673 48.19 -10.43 -30.41
CA GLU A 673 46.87 -10.89 -30.88
C GLU A 673 45.79 -9.82 -30.69
N CYS A 674 45.83 -9.12 -29.58
CA CYS A 674 44.91 -8.02 -29.27
C CYS A 674 44.95 -6.92 -30.36
N VAL A 675 46.16 -6.48 -30.78
CA VAL A 675 46.33 -5.49 -31.87
C VAL A 675 45.76 -6.02 -33.16
N LYS A 676 46.04 -7.29 -33.50
CA LYS A 676 45.58 -7.90 -34.78
C LYS A 676 44.05 -8.01 -34.86
N LYS A 677 43.40 -8.26 -33.74
CA LYS A 677 41.94 -8.40 -33.65
C LYS A 677 41.20 -7.06 -33.47
N SER A 678 41.86 -6.03 -32.96
CA SER A 678 41.20 -4.78 -32.60
C SER A 678 41.15 -3.79 -33.75
N ARG A 679 40.03 -3.02 -33.80
CA ARG A 679 39.77 -1.96 -34.78
C ARG A 679 39.76 -0.56 -34.16
N SER A 680 39.55 -0.48 -32.83
CA SER A 680 39.52 0.79 -32.13
C SER A 680 40.94 1.39 -32.03
N PRO A 681 41.15 2.61 -32.51
CA PRO A 681 42.44 3.31 -32.38
C PRO A 681 42.93 3.42 -30.95
N GLU A 682 42.00 3.57 -29.99
CA GLU A 682 42.30 3.68 -28.55
C GLU A 682 42.94 2.38 -28.03
N VAL A 683 42.34 1.23 -28.37
CA VAL A 683 42.85 -0.09 -27.96
C VAL A 683 44.24 -0.32 -28.57
N ILE A 684 44.38 -0.03 -29.85
CA ILE A 684 45.66 -0.20 -30.58
C ILE A 684 46.75 0.67 -29.93
N GLN A 685 46.46 1.94 -29.64
CA GLN A 685 47.40 2.84 -29.01
C GLN A 685 47.85 2.37 -27.62
N ILE A 686 46.93 1.95 -26.75
CA ILE A 686 47.27 1.46 -25.39
C ILE A 686 48.13 0.19 -25.52
N VAL A 687 47.76 -0.73 -26.41
CA VAL A 687 48.50 -1.99 -26.59
C VAL A 687 49.90 -1.72 -27.14
N VAL A 688 50.08 -0.83 -28.12
CA VAL A 688 51.40 -0.47 -28.64
C VAL A 688 52.29 0.14 -27.56
N GLN A 689 51.77 1.11 -26.79
CA GLN A 689 52.50 1.67 -25.65
C GLN A 689 52.91 0.61 -24.63
N THR A 690 51.99 -0.32 -24.33
CA THR A 690 52.24 -1.45 -23.43
C THR A 690 53.35 -2.35 -23.93
N LEU A 691 53.35 -2.67 -25.24
CA LEU A 691 54.38 -3.49 -25.88
C LEU A 691 55.72 -2.80 -25.93
N GLU A 692 55.81 -1.49 -26.20
CA GLU A 692 57.02 -0.71 -26.14
C GLU A 692 57.69 -0.81 -24.77
N VAL A 693 56.95 -0.59 -23.69
CA VAL A 693 57.45 -0.72 -22.28
C VAL A 693 57.93 -2.14 -21.97
N LEU A 694 57.25 -3.19 -22.52
CA LEU A 694 57.66 -4.58 -22.26
C LEU A 694 58.89 -5.00 -23.08
N LEU A 695 59.13 -4.40 -24.27
CA LEU A 695 60.23 -4.73 -25.18
C LEU A 695 61.49 -3.89 -24.95
N GLU A 696 61.38 -2.62 -24.52
CA GLU A 696 62.54 -1.75 -24.24
C GLU A 696 63.42 -2.21 -23.06
N GLN A 697 62.94 -3.13 -22.25
CA GLN A 697 63.64 -3.63 -21.07
C GLN A 697 64.19 -5.06 -21.24
N LYS A 698 64.27 -5.56 -22.48
CA LYS A 698 65.08 -6.71 -22.83
C LYS A 698 66.51 -6.29 -23.12
#